data_329fb8d47d689b2ddb52a08c059b5b07
#
_entry.id   329fb8d47d689b2ddb52a08c059b5b07
#
_cell.length_a   1.000
_cell.length_b   1.000
_cell.length_c   1.000
_cell.angle_alpha   90.00
_cell.angle_beta   90.00
_cell.angle_gamma   90.00
#
_symmetry.space_group_name_H-M   'P 1'
#
loop_
_entity.id
_entity.type
_entity.pdbx_description
1 polymer ?
#
loop_
_entity_poly.entity_id
_entity_poly.type
_entity_poly.pdbx_seq_one_letter_code
_entity_poly.pdbx_strand_id
1 'polypeptide(L)'
;MMIATEGFANFMQFHARTSTLCVVLLTIWIGMAPSAEGQDTVEQENPPVSVQSEPKHTNRLIRATSPYLLQHAHNPVDWFEWGEAAFEKAMKEDKPVFLSIGYAACHWCHVMEHESFETEEVAAVLNSNFVSVKVDREERPDIDELYMAYTQALTRHGGWPMSVWMTPDGTPFHAGTYFPRQQFLQLLGGIAENWKNNRDQITSGASGARGFFAEWASGPPPAERVISRETIDRTATQLAKYFDRTRGGISGGGGNKFPPSMAMDLLLRVYHRTGNADLFEVVNITLDHMARGGIYDHVGGGICRYSTDGEWLVPHFEKMLYDQALVSSIYLDGYLVSRNPRYAAVAADIFEYVLSDLRSPEGGFYSSRDADSDGLEGKFYIWTVAEILSVLGEDEGQLCCKYYDVSETGNWFERLGHALPGPKNILHITKPPEAFAKLHGLAPGDLNAKVQSWREKLGTARAKRTPPGLDDKILTDWNGLMIASLAKGARVLNEPRYAEAAARAADFVLNNLCKDGRLLRTYRKGQARLPGNLADYAFFIEGLLNLYEATFEQKWLDEAVRLADASIRYFFDEAGGAFFFTASDAEKLIVRSKHPHDGAIPSGNSVHAMNLLRLAVLFDRKDFRAKTESILRSFASMAAGSPGAFERLNCAVDFYHDQVKEIAIIGDLTEAQTRAMVRAAFDRYLPNKVVVHAADKLSDTTMPLLMGKGRIGGQSTAYVCENYRCQLPVTSADELVKQLEAKQLDP
;
A
#
# COMPACT_ATOMS: atom_id res chain seq x y z
N MET A 1 8.78 -6.92 6.35
CA MET A 1 9.04 -6.26 7.63
C MET A 1 10.33 -6.74 8.31
N MET A 2 10.68 -8.00 8.36
CA MET A 2 11.98 -8.47 8.94
C MET A 2 13.21 -8.17 8.07
N ILE A 3 13.07 -8.08 6.75
CA ILE A 3 14.18 -7.71 5.84
C ILE A 3 14.59 -6.24 6.05
N ALA A 4 13.64 -5.36 6.35
CA ALA A 4 13.95 -3.97 6.73
C ALA A 4 14.66 -3.88 8.10
N THR A 5 14.41 -4.84 9.02
CA THR A 5 15.04 -4.86 10.35
C THR A 5 16.49 -5.34 10.32
N GLU A 6 16.89 -6.25 9.42
CA GLU A 6 18.30 -6.64 9.28
C GLU A 6 19.15 -5.53 8.66
N GLY A 7 18.61 -4.81 7.69
CA GLY A 7 19.28 -3.61 7.13
C GLY A 7 19.45 -2.52 8.18
N PHE A 8 18.44 -2.32 9.01
CA PHE A 8 18.47 -1.35 10.10
C PHE A 8 19.40 -1.80 11.25
N ALA A 9 19.42 -3.10 11.56
CA ALA A 9 20.33 -3.68 12.55
C ALA A 9 21.80 -3.56 12.11
N ASN A 10 22.10 -3.74 10.81
CA ASN A 10 23.43 -3.55 10.25
C ASN A 10 23.84 -2.07 10.23
N PHE A 11 22.90 -1.15 9.98
CA PHE A 11 23.14 0.28 10.09
C PHE A 11 23.51 0.69 11.54
N MET A 12 22.79 0.18 12.52
CA MET A 12 23.09 0.42 13.94
C MET A 12 24.41 -0.24 14.40
N GLN A 13 24.77 -1.41 13.87
CA GLN A 13 26.06 -2.06 14.20
C GLN A 13 27.27 -1.35 13.59
N PHE A 14 27.12 -0.70 12.45
CA PHE A 14 28.21 0.06 11.81
C PHE A 14 28.53 1.34 12.58
N HIS A 15 27.54 1.97 13.21
CA HIS A 15 27.70 3.22 13.98
C HIS A 15 27.91 3.01 15.48
N ALA A 16 27.58 1.83 16.04
CA ALA A 16 27.75 1.52 17.48
C ALA A 16 29.21 1.42 17.93
N ARG A 17 30.19 1.62 17.06
CA ARG A 17 31.62 1.63 17.44
C ARG A 17 32.13 2.97 17.97
N THR A 18 31.33 4.03 17.97
CA THR A 18 31.79 5.38 18.39
C THR A 18 30.92 6.07 19.44
N SER A 19 29.84 5.48 19.93
CA SER A 19 29.03 6.10 20.99
C SER A 19 28.50 5.06 21.95
N THR A 20 28.97 5.12 23.20
CA THR A 20 28.46 4.33 24.31
C THR A 20 27.06 4.83 24.65
N LEU A 21 26.01 4.29 24.00
CA LEU A 21 24.63 4.56 24.40
C LEU A 21 24.33 3.78 25.68
N CYS A 22 24.32 4.47 26.82
CA CYS A 22 23.76 3.94 28.06
C CYS A 22 22.24 3.79 27.88
N VAL A 23 21.81 2.63 27.35
CA VAL A 23 20.41 2.21 27.47
C VAL A 23 20.21 1.71 28.88
N VAL A 24 19.59 2.54 29.72
CA VAL A 24 19.13 2.10 31.04
C VAL A 24 17.91 1.22 30.80
N LEU A 25 18.16 -0.09 30.72
CA LEU A 25 17.12 -1.11 30.77
C LEU A 25 16.48 -1.09 32.14
N LEU A 26 15.22 -0.65 32.23
CA LEU A 26 14.36 -0.94 33.36
C LEU A 26 14.07 -2.46 33.32
N THR A 27 14.93 -3.25 33.94
CA THR A 27 14.68 -4.68 34.16
C THR A 27 13.61 -4.84 35.22
N ILE A 28 12.36 -5.00 34.79
CA ILE A 28 11.31 -5.54 35.65
C ILE A 28 11.47 -7.07 35.61
N TRP A 29 11.94 -7.61 36.70
CA TRP A 29 12.03 -9.06 36.94
C TRP A 29 10.60 -9.62 37.13
N ILE A 30 10.06 -10.35 36.15
CA ILE A 30 8.81 -11.10 36.30
C ILE A 30 9.19 -12.54 36.62
N GLY A 31 8.96 -12.92 37.85
CA GLY A 31 9.09 -14.33 38.29
C GLY A 31 8.01 -15.17 37.63
N MET A 32 8.40 -16.23 36.96
CA MET A 32 7.51 -17.31 36.51
C MET A 32 6.99 -18.12 37.69
N ALA A 33 5.68 -18.26 37.81
CA ALA A 33 5.03 -19.26 38.63
C ALA A 33 4.19 -20.19 37.73
N PRO A 34 4.06 -21.49 38.09
CA PRO A 34 3.56 -22.51 37.18
C PRO A 34 2.04 -22.58 37.11
N SER A 35 1.59 -23.11 35.96
CA SER A 35 0.21 -23.41 35.57
C SER A 35 -0.52 -24.32 36.56
N ALA A 36 -1.79 -23.98 36.84
CA ALA A 36 -2.77 -24.95 37.40
C ALA A 36 -3.97 -24.97 36.46
N GLU A 37 -4.30 -26.18 36.02
CA GLU A 37 -5.51 -26.54 35.30
C GLU A 37 -6.76 -26.38 36.17
N GLY A 38 -7.83 -25.86 35.60
CA GLY A 38 -9.16 -25.86 36.21
C GLY A 38 -10.20 -25.64 35.12
N GLN A 39 -10.84 -26.73 34.69
CA GLN A 39 -12.03 -26.72 33.86
C GLN A 39 -13.24 -26.26 34.66
N ASP A 40 -13.92 -25.21 34.21
CA ASP A 40 -15.32 -24.99 34.54
C ASP A 40 -16.07 -24.53 33.27
N THR A 41 -16.98 -25.38 32.81
CA THR A 41 -17.92 -25.13 31.72
C THR A 41 -19.05 -24.27 32.25
N VAL A 42 -19.14 -23.04 31.74
CA VAL A 42 -20.32 -22.17 31.89
C VAL A 42 -21.02 -22.06 30.55
N GLU A 43 -22.22 -22.62 30.46
CA GLU A 43 -23.16 -22.37 29.39
C GLU A 43 -23.56 -20.89 29.40
N GLN A 44 -23.25 -20.14 28.33
CA GLN A 44 -23.74 -18.78 28.14
C GLN A 44 -24.94 -18.77 27.19
N GLU A 45 -26.10 -18.39 27.74
CA GLU A 45 -27.27 -18.01 26.97
C GLU A 45 -27.01 -16.74 26.16
N ASN A 46 -27.42 -16.74 24.89
CA ASN A 46 -27.36 -15.58 24.01
C ASN A 46 -28.27 -14.45 24.55
N PRO A 47 -27.76 -13.23 24.72
CA PRO A 47 -28.61 -12.10 25.06
C PRO A 47 -29.45 -11.62 23.86
N PRO A 48 -30.67 -11.12 24.10
CA PRO A 48 -31.54 -10.64 23.06
C PRO A 48 -31.00 -9.33 22.42
N VAL A 49 -31.34 -9.15 21.15
CA VAL A 49 -31.07 -7.93 20.37
C VAL A 49 -31.44 -6.68 21.17
N SER A 50 -30.47 -5.92 21.62
CA SER A 50 -30.67 -4.72 22.44
C SER A 50 -31.13 -3.54 21.60
N VAL A 51 -32.23 -2.92 22.02
CA VAL A 51 -32.56 -1.52 21.73
C VAL A 51 -31.33 -0.67 22.05
N GLN A 52 -30.83 0.11 21.10
CA GLN A 52 -29.66 0.98 21.29
C GLN A 52 -29.98 1.94 22.46
N SER A 53 -29.39 1.66 23.61
CA SER A 53 -29.38 2.61 24.74
C SER A 53 -28.46 3.76 24.38
N GLU A 54 -28.76 4.98 24.79
CA GLU A 54 -27.82 6.10 24.65
C GLU A 54 -26.45 5.70 25.22
N PRO A 55 -25.35 6.02 24.49
CA PRO A 55 -24.02 5.63 24.92
C PRO A 55 -23.69 6.24 26.28
N LYS A 56 -23.17 5.45 27.21
CA LYS A 56 -22.84 5.87 28.59
C LYS A 56 -21.81 7.00 28.63
N HIS A 57 -20.90 7.00 27.68
CA HIS A 57 -19.83 7.99 27.56
C HIS A 57 -19.80 8.60 26.17
N THR A 58 -19.35 9.84 26.08
CA THR A 58 -19.08 10.53 24.81
C THR A 58 -17.91 11.47 25.04
N ASN A 59 -16.80 11.25 24.34
CA ASN A 59 -15.60 12.08 24.41
C ASN A 59 -15.48 13.00 23.19
N ARG A 60 -14.37 13.74 23.09
CA ARG A 60 -14.14 14.77 22.05
C ARG A 60 -14.11 14.21 20.65
N LEU A 61 -13.73 12.92 20.46
CA LEU A 61 -13.61 12.29 19.15
C LEU A 61 -14.93 12.19 18.39
N ILE A 62 -16.09 12.41 19.04
CA ILE A 62 -17.40 12.50 18.37
C ILE A 62 -17.44 13.60 17.30
N ARG A 63 -16.52 14.55 17.33
CA ARG A 63 -16.40 15.65 16.36
C ARG A 63 -15.37 15.38 15.27
N ALA A 64 -14.66 14.26 15.34
CA ALA A 64 -13.68 13.86 14.35
C ALA A 64 -14.32 13.52 13.01
N THR A 65 -13.54 13.59 11.95
CA THR A 65 -13.96 13.13 10.62
C THR A 65 -13.52 11.71 10.34
N SER A 66 -12.39 11.26 10.92
CA SER A 66 -11.85 9.92 10.74
C SER A 66 -12.81 8.86 11.26
N PRO A 67 -13.18 7.82 10.48
CA PRO A 67 -13.94 6.67 10.97
C PRO A 67 -13.28 6.01 12.18
N TYR A 68 -11.96 5.84 12.15
CA TYR A 68 -11.20 5.26 13.26
C TYR A 68 -11.34 6.06 14.56
N LEU A 69 -11.24 7.38 14.50
CA LEU A 69 -11.41 8.21 15.69
C LEU A 69 -12.84 8.16 16.20
N LEU A 70 -13.82 8.14 15.30
CA LEU A 70 -15.25 8.03 15.65
C LEU A 70 -15.59 6.70 16.32
N GLN A 71 -14.94 5.59 15.99
CA GLN A 71 -15.09 4.30 16.69
C GLN A 71 -14.83 4.48 18.19
N HIS A 72 -13.83 5.27 18.57
CA HIS A 72 -13.45 5.52 19.95
C HIS A 72 -14.22 6.66 20.63
N ALA A 73 -15.21 7.27 19.98
CA ALA A 73 -15.95 8.43 20.51
C ALA A 73 -16.77 8.11 21.78
N HIS A 74 -17.10 6.84 22.00
CA HIS A 74 -17.91 6.39 23.14
C HIS A 74 -17.10 5.62 24.21
N ASN A 75 -15.77 5.57 24.06
CA ASN A 75 -14.94 5.03 25.12
C ASN A 75 -14.97 5.95 26.36
N PRO A 76 -14.87 5.41 27.59
CA PRO A 76 -14.75 6.18 28.82
C PRO A 76 -13.43 6.95 28.95
N VAL A 77 -12.42 6.68 28.10
CA VAL A 77 -11.16 7.40 28.01
C VAL A 77 -11.39 8.81 27.44
N ASP A 78 -10.83 9.84 28.09
CA ASP A 78 -10.89 11.25 27.65
C ASP A 78 -9.90 11.52 26.50
N TRP A 79 -10.20 10.95 25.32
CA TRP A 79 -9.40 11.04 24.13
C TRP A 79 -9.34 12.44 23.53
N PHE A 80 -8.17 12.85 23.09
CA PHE A 80 -7.91 14.00 22.23
C PHE A 80 -7.52 13.55 20.83
N GLU A 81 -7.86 14.34 19.81
CA GLU A 81 -7.12 14.30 18.54
C GLU A 81 -5.71 14.86 18.78
N TRP A 82 -4.75 14.50 17.90
CA TRP A 82 -3.44 15.14 17.89
C TRP A 82 -3.58 16.64 17.60
N GLY A 83 -3.00 17.46 18.43
CA GLY A 83 -3.03 18.91 18.27
C GLY A 83 -2.68 19.67 19.54
N GLU A 84 -2.56 20.97 19.41
CA GLU A 84 -2.11 21.90 20.46
C GLU A 84 -2.87 21.73 21.79
N ALA A 85 -4.19 21.56 21.74
CA ALA A 85 -5.02 21.43 22.93
C ALA A 85 -4.63 20.26 23.85
N ALA A 86 -4.17 19.13 23.29
CA ALA A 86 -3.70 17.99 24.06
C ALA A 86 -2.37 18.29 24.76
N PHE A 87 -1.42 18.88 24.05
CA PHE A 87 -0.10 19.21 24.58
C PHE A 87 -0.14 20.37 25.60
N GLU A 88 -0.96 21.40 25.37
CA GLU A 88 -1.20 22.45 26.35
C GLU A 88 -1.77 21.91 27.66
N LYS A 89 -2.74 20.97 27.57
CA LYS A 89 -3.28 20.31 28.75
C LYS A 89 -2.19 19.51 29.47
N ALA A 90 -1.38 18.74 28.73
CA ALA A 90 -0.30 17.95 29.30
C ALA A 90 0.74 18.82 30.02
N MET A 91 1.14 19.95 29.43
CA MET A 91 2.03 20.91 30.05
C MET A 91 1.41 21.55 31.30
N LYS A 92 0.15 21.97 31.23
CA LYS A 92 -0.57 22.64 32.33
C LYS A 92 -0.76 21.74 33.56
N GLU A 93 -1.09 20.44 33.30
CA GLU A 93 -1.37 19.47 34.36
C GLU A 93 -0.12 18.68 34.77
N ASP A 94 1.03 18.94 34.15
CA ASP A 94 2.28 18.20 34.31
C ASP A 94 2.09 16.68 34.20
N LYS A 95 1.37 16.24 33.16
CA LYS A 95 1.08 14.84 32.87
C LYS A 95 1.81 14.35 31.61
N PRO A 96 2.30 13.11 31.60
CA PRO A 96 2.79 12.50 30.37
C PRO A 96 1.65 12.32 29.38
N VAL A 97 1.98 12.33 28.08
CA VAL A 97 1.02 12.03 27.00
C VAL A 97 1.07 10.54 26.69
N PHE A 98 -0.09 9.90 26.64
CA PHE A 98 -0.28 8.57 26.09
C PHE A 98 -0.82 8.70 24.67
N LEU A 99 -0.05 8.29 23.70
CA LEU A 99 -0.40 8.29 22.27
C LEU A 99 -0.74 6.89 21.82
N SER A 100 -1.95 6.71 21.26
CA SER A 100 -2.39 5.46 20.62
C SER A 100 -2.62 5.70 19.13
N ILE A 101 -1.94 4.94 18.28
CA ILE A 101 -2.01 5.04 16.83
C ILE A 101 -2.55 3.73 16.25
N GLY A 102 -3.48 3.83 15.30
CA GLY A 102 -4.07 2.70 14.58
C GLY A 102 -4.81 3.16 13.33
N TYR A 103 -5.71 2.33 12.82
CA TYR A 103 -6.55 2.63 11.65
C TYR A 103 -7.85 1.83 11.70
N ALA A 104 -8.86 2.23 10.91
CA ALA A 104 -10.23 1.74 11.04
C ALA A 104 -10.40 0.25 10.78
N ALA A 105 -9.67 -0.33 9.83
CA ALA A 105 -9.77 -1.74 9.46
C ALA A 105 -8.86 -2.68 10.30
N CYS A 106 -8.25 -2.16 11.37
CA CYS A 106 -7.23 -2.87 12.15
C CYS A 106 -7.84 -3.78 13.22
N HIS A 107 -7.92 -5.08 12.97
CA HIS A 107 -8.45 -6.07 13.92
C HIS A 107 -7.83 -5.95 15.34
N TRP A 108 -6.51 -5.94 15.47
CA TRP A 108 -5.87 -5.81 16.79
C TRP A 108 -6.10 -4.47 17.48
N CYS A 109 -6.46 -3.40 16.71
CA CYS A 109 -6.90 -2.15 17.30
C CYS A 109 -8.29 -2.30 17.93
N HIS A 110 -9.21 -3.04 17.31
CA HIS A 110 -10.52 -3.39 17.87
C HIS A 110 -10.38 -4.26 19.12
N VAL A 111 -9.50 -5.27 19.07
CA VAL A 111 -9.21 -6.10 20.26
C VAL A 111 -8.75 -5.23 21.43
N MET A 112 -7.79 -4.31 21.22
CA MET A 112 -7.31 -3.43 22.29
C MET A 112 -8.39 -2.44 22.75
N GLU A 113 -9.29 -2.02 21.88
CA GLU A 113 -10.43 -1.19 22.23
C GLU A 113 -11.35 -1.90 23.20
N HIS A 114 -11.84 -3.09 22.84
CA HIS A 114 -12.79 -3.86 23.64
C HIS A 114 -12.16 -4.34 24.97
N GLU A 115 -10.92 -4.83 24.94
CA GLU A 115 -10.25 -5.33 26.14
C GLU A 115 -9.81 -4.22 27.10
N SER A 116 -9.47 -3.04 26.60
CA SER A 116 -8.85 -1.98 27.40
C SER A 116 -9.61 -0.64 27.37
N PHE A 117 -9.82 -0.05 26.19
CA PHE A 117 -10.30 1.34 26.13
C PHE A 117 -11.76 1.53 26.44
N GLU A 118 -12.58 0.48 26.36
CA GLU A 118 -13.99 0.47 26.77
C GLU A 118 -14.17 0.23 28.27
N THR A 119 -13.10 -0.13 29.01
CA THR A 119 -13.20 -0.46 30.41
C THR A 119 -13.02 0.76 31.32
N GLU A 120 -13.90 0.91 32.34
CA GLU A 120 -13.81 1.98 33.33
C GLU A 120 -12.49 1.94 34.11
N GLU A 121 -11.97 0.75 34.37
CA GLU A 121 -10.73 0.55 35.11
C GLU A 121 -9.52 1.17 34.40
N VAL A 122 -9.34 0.88 33.10
CA VAL A 122 -8.28 1.45 32.29
C VAL A 122 -8.48 2.95 32.11
N ALA A 123 -9.72 3.37 31.83
CA ALA A 123 -10.05 4.78 31.67
C ALA A 123 -9.75 5.59 32.92
N ALA A 124 -10.05 5.09 34.11
CA ALA A 124 -9.76 5.76 35.37
C ALA A 124 -8.25 6.01 35.54
N VAL A 125 -7.39 5.05 35.19
CA VAL A 125 -5.94 5.22 35.26
C VAL A 125 -5.43 6.20 34.22
N LEU A 126 -5.90 6.09 32.96
CA LEU A 126 -5.51 6.98 31.85
C LEU A 126 -5.93 8.42 32.15
N ASN A 127 -7.19 8.67 32.47
CA ASN A 127 -7.72 10.01 32.69
C ASN A 127 -7.08 10.71 33.89
N SER A 128 -6.70 9.96 34.94
CA SER A 128 -6.09 10.53 36.14
C SER A 128 -4.62 10.90 35.93
N ASN A 129 -3.85 10.11 35.19
CA ASN A 129 -2.40 10.22 35.16
C ASN A 129 -1.82 10.64 33.81
N PHE A 130 -2.58 10.64 32.73
CA PHE A 130 -2.13 10.92 31.38
C PHE A 130 -3.05 11.89 30.66
N VAL A 131 -2.54 12.51 29.60
CA VAL A 131 -3.37 13.08 28.53
C VAL A 131 -3.34 12.09 27.37
N SER A 132 -4.50 11.52 27.06
CA SER A 132 -4.62 10.46 26.06
C SER A 132 -4.91 11.04 24.68
N VAL A 133 -4.07 10.71 23.69
CA VAL A 133 -4.16 11.18 22.31
C VAL A 133 -4.39 9.98 21.39
N LYS A 134 -5.35 10.08 20.48
CA LYS A 134 -5.66 9.07 19.48
C LYS A 134 -5.32 9.59 18.09
N VAL A 135 -4.64 8.78 17.27
CA VAL A 135 -4.23 9.15 15.92
C VAL A 135 -4.62 8.07 14.92
N ASP A 136 -5.28 8.50 13.85
CA ASP A 136 -5.47 7.68 12.65
C ASP A 136 -4.19 7.79 11.79
N ARG A 137 -3.45 6.68 11.66
CA ARG A 137 -2.20 6.63 10.88
C ARG A 137 -2.41 6.94 9.39
N GLU A 138 -3.61 6.73 8.89
CA GLU A 138 -3.93 6.96 7.49
C GLU A 138 -4.15 8.44 7.20
N GLU A 139 -4.69 9.20 8.17
CA GLU A 139 -4.78 10.66 8.11
C GLU A 139 -3.46 11.36 8.48
N ARG A 140 -2.70 10.82 9.47
CA ARG A 140 -1.45 11.39 9.98
C ARG A 140 -0.28 10.40 9.84
N PRO A 141 0.09 10.00 8.62
CA PRO A 141 1.23 9.11 8.39
C PRO A 141 2.58 9.72 8.80
N ASP A 142 2.68 11.04 8.88
CA ASP A 142 3.83 11.78 9.39
C ASP A 142 4.10 11.50 10.88
N ILE A 143 3.05 11.42 11.69
CA ILE A 143 3.11 11.06 13.10
C ILE A 143 3.40 9.56 13.24
N ASP A 144 2.68 8.73 12.48
CA ASP A 144 2.86 7.28 12.49
C ASP A 144 4.31 6.88 12.18
N GLU A 145 4.90 7.41 11.12
CA GLU A 145 6.29 7.14 10.74
C GLU A 145 7.27 7.50 11.85
N LEU A 146 7.13 8.70 12.40
CA LEU A 146 8.02 9.21 13.43
C LEU A 146 8.05 8.29 14.65
N TYR A 147 6.89 7.97 15.19
CA TYR A 147 6.81 7.14 16.40
C TYR A 147 6.99 5.66 16.13
N MET A 148 6.70 5.18 14.90
CA MET A 148 7.03 3.82 14.48
C MET A 148 8.55 3.60 14.43
N ALA A 149 9.31 4.58 13.90
CA ALA A 149 10.78 4.52 13.90
C ALA A 149 11.35 4.37 15.32
N TYR A 150 10.83 5.15 16.27
CA TYR A 150 11.21 5.04 17.68
C TYR A 150 10.80 3.70 18.30
N THR A 151 9.56 3.26 18.05
CA THR A 151 9.04 1.98 18.55
C THR A 151 9.90 0.82 18.07
N GLN A 152 10.24 0.78 16.79
CA GLN A 152 11.11 -0.25 16.20
C GLN A 152 12.53 -0.19 16.74
N ALA A 153 13.08 0.99 16.96
CA ALA A 153 14.41 1.14 17.56
C ALA A 153 14.46 0.60 18.99
N LEU A 154 13.39 0.86 19.77
CA LEU A 154 13.30 0.44 21.18
C LEU A 154 12.98 -1.06 21.32
N THR A 155 11.97 -1.56 20.60
CA THR A 155 11.40 -2.90 20.82
C THR A 155 11.88 -3.95 19.83
N ARG A 156 12.52 -3.54 18.73
CA ARG A 156 12.87 -4.38 17.57
C ARG A 156 11.65 -4.91 16.80
N HIS A 157 10.47 -4.45 17.14
CA HIS A 157 9.20 -4.79 16.50
C HIS A 157 8.42 -3.53 16.18
N GLY A 158 7.51 -3.61 15.20
CA GLY A 158 6.57 -2.56 14.85
C GLY A 158 5.25 -3.16 14.43
N GLY A 159 4.18 -2.37 14.49
CA GLY A 159 2.83 -2.79 14.13
C GLY A 159 1.78 -1.95 14.84
N TRP A 160 0.53 -2.20 14.54
CA TRP A 160 -0.62 -1.54 15.14
C TRP A 160 -1.50 -2.55 15.87
N PRO A 161 -2.15 -2.09 16.96
CA PRO A 161 -2.10 -0.73 17.53
C PRO A 161 -0.71 -0.39 18.04
N MET A 162 -0.29 0.87 17.91
CA MET A 162 0.96 1.36 18.47
C MET A 162 0.66 2.25 19.69
N SER A 163 1.38 2.02 20.78
CA SER A 163 1.26 2.73 22.06
C SER A 163 2.56 3.41 22.38
N VAL A 164 2.52 4.74 22.60
CA VAL A 164 3.73 5.54 22.88
C VAL A 164 3.47 6.45 24.08
N TRP A 165 4.45 6.55 24.98
CA TRP A 165 4.42 7.50 26.09
C TRP A 165 5.46 8.58 25.88
N MET A 166 5.00 9.83 26.01
CA MET A 166 5.77 11.02 25.67
C MET A 166 5.75 12.02 26.82
N THR A 167 6.78 12.84 26.86
CA THR A 167 6.78 14.09 27.65
C THR A 167 5.79 15.08 27.03
N PRO A 168 5.36 16.14 27.77
CA PRO A 168 4.39 17.13 27.27
C PRO A 168 4.82 17.90 26.01
N ASP A 169 6.08 17.81 25.60
CA ASP A 169 6.60 18.39 24.36
C ASP A 169 6.64 17.38 23.19
N GLY A 170 6.03 16.22 23.35
CA GLY A 170 5.94 15.18 22.31
C GLY A 170 7.15 14.25 22.20
N THR A 171 8.19 14.41 23.07
CA THR A 171 9.37 13.55 23.02
C THR A 171 9.07 12.17 23.64
N PRO A 172 9.19 11.04 22.91
CA PRO A 172 8.87 9.74 23.46
C PRO A 172 9.95 9.24 24.44
N PHE A 173 9.52 8.49 25.45
CA PHE A 173 10.41 7.82 26.39
C PHE A 173 10.10 6.31 26.57
N HIS A 174 8.91 5.86 26.12
CA HIS A 174 8.54 4.45 26.08
C HIS A 174 7.58 4.19 24.92
N ALA A 175 7.63 2.97 24.37
CA ALA A 175 6.74 2.56 23.29
C ALA A 175 6.56 1.05 23.24
N GLY A 176 5.48 0.61 22.60
CA GLY A 176 5.19 -0.77 22.26
C GLY A 176 4.03 -0.86 21.28
N THR A 177 3.58 -2.09 21.03
CA THR A 177 2.42 -2.34 20.16
C THR A 177 1.21 -2.72 21.02
N TYR A 178 0.56 -3.82 20.73
CA TYR A 178 -0.54 -4.34 21.52
C TYR A 178 -0.09 -4.82 22.91
N PHE A 179 -0.89 -4.51 23.93
CA PHE A 179 -0.73 -5.01 25.30
C PHE A 179 -2.05 -5.60 25.78
N PRO A 180 -2.08 -6.87 26.27
CA PRO A 180 -3.23 -7.42 26.98
C PRO A 180 -3.61 -6.55 28.20
N ARG A 181 -4.90 -6.45 28.51
CA ARG A 181 -5.43 -5.51 29.53
C ARG A 181 -4.66 -5.48 30.85
N GLN A 182 -4.35 -6.63 31.45
CA GLN A 182 -3.66 -6.66 32.72
C GLN A 182 -2.22 -6.11 32.65
N GLN A 183 -1.50 -6.47 31.57
CA GLN A 183 -0.14 -5.94 31.31
C GLN A 183 -0.19 -4.43 31.05
N PHE A 184 -1.22 -3.99 30.32
CA PHE A 184 -1.42 -2.57 30.04
C PHE A 184 -1.64 -1.77 31.33
N LEU A 185 -2.50 -2.24 32.26
CA LEU A 185 -2.73 -1.61 33.56
C LEU A 185 -1.46 -1.54 34.42
N GLN A 186 -0.68 -2.63 34.47
CA GLN A 186 0.61 -2.65 35.19
C GLN A 186 1.60 -1.63 34.61
N LEU A 187 1.68 -1.57 33.28
CA LEU A 187 2.55 -0.63 32.59
C LEU A 187 2.14 0.83 32.85
N LEU A 188 0.84 1.14 32.74
CA LEU A 188 0.30 2.47 33.04
C LEU A 188 0.61 2.90 34.49
N GLY A 189 0.39 1.98 35.45
CA GLY A 189 0.71 2.23 36.86
C GLY A 189 2.21 2.51 37.08
N GLY A 190 3.07 1.68 36.51
CA GLY A 190 4.52 1.86 36.60
C GLY A 190 5.02 3.15 35.96
N ILE A 191 4.48 3.54 34.79
CA ILE A 191 4.84 4.80 34.15
C ILE A 191 4.35 6.01 34.98
N ALA A 192 3.13 5.95 35.51
CA ALA A 192 2.58 7.03 36.35
C ALA A 192 3.38 7.22 37.66
N GLU A 193 3.84 6.12 38.27
CA GLU A 193 4.71 6.15 39.45
C GLU A 193 6.10 6.74 39.11
N ASN A 194 6.72 6.27 38.03
CA ASN A 194 8.02 6.81 37.59
C ASN A 194 7.94 8.27 37.17
N TRP A 195 6.83 8.71 36.58
CA TRP A 195 6.62 10.13 36.26
C TRP A 195 6.65 11.03 37.51
N LYS A 196 6.11 10.53 38.62
CA LYS A 196 6.08 11.25 39.90
C LYS A 196 7.42 11.18 40.66
N ASN A 197 8.05 10.02 40.68
CA ASN A 197 9.14 9.72 41.61
C ASN A 197 10.52 9.66 40.94
N ASN A 198 10.61 9.42 39.62
CA ASN A 198 11.85 9.19 38.90
C ASN A 198 11.93 10.04 37.61
N ARG A 199 11.50 11.30 37.70
CA ARG A 199 11.41 12.24 36.56
C ARG A 199 12.74 12.38 35.78
N ASP A 200 13.87 12.39 36.48
CA ASP A 200 15.18 12.53 35.85
C ASP A 200 15.53 11.37 34.90
N GLN A 201 15.10 10.15 35.23
CA GLN A 201 15.30 9.02 34.36
C GLN A 201 14.46 9.13 33.07
N ILE A 202 13.21 9.56 33.19
CA ILE A 202 12.33 9.80 32.03
C ILE A 202 12.91 10.89 31.15
N THR A 203 13.36 11.99 31.73
CA THR A 203 13.96 13.13 31.00
C THR A 203 15.25 12.71 30.28
N SER A 204 16.07 11.88 30.93
CA SER A 204 17.27 11.29 30.30
C SER A 204 16.92 10.40 29.11
N GLY A 205 15.93 9.52 29.26
CA GLY A 205 15.43 8.68 28.16
C GLY A 205 14.88 9.50 26.98
N ALA A 206 14.08 10.53 27.27
CA ALA A 206 13.56 11.47 26.28
C ALA A 206 14.70 12.23 25.56
N SER A 207 15.76 12.61 26.27
CA SER A 207 16.94 13.22 25.64
C SER A 207 17.64 12.28 24.66
N GLY A 208 17.73 10.98 24.99
CA GLY A 208 18.23 9.94 24.09
C GLY A 208 17.39 9.81 22.82
N ALA A 209 16.06 9.85 22.95
CA ALA A 209 15.13 9.81 21.82
C ALA A 209 15.31 11.01 20.87
N ARG A 210 15.56 12.21 21.38
CA ARG A 210 15.87 13.38 20.52
C ARG A 210 17.17 13.18 19.72
N GLY A 211 18.20 12.62 20.36
CA GLY A 211 19.44 12.26 19.68
C GLY A 211 19.21 11.25 18.55
N PHE A 212 18.44 10.21 18.83
CA PHE A 212 18.01 9.22 17.82
C PHE A 212 17.30 9.87 16.64
N PHE A 213 16.31 10.74 16.88
CA PHE A 213 15.58 11.39 15.80
C PHE A 213 16.46 12.32 14.96
N ALA A 214 17.39 13.04 15.58
CA ALA A 214 18.32 13.90 14.85
C ALA A 214 19.22 13.10 13.91
N GLU A 215 19.72 11.95 14.36
CA GLU A 215 20.53 11.04 13.54
C GLU A 215 19.70 10.38 12.44
N TRP A 216 18.53 9.84 12.80
CA TRP A 216 17.62 9.18 11.87
C TRP A 216 17.16 10.11 10.73
N ALA A 217 16.79 11.36 11.04
CA ALA A 217 16.36 12.34 10.04
C ALA A 217 17.50 12.84 9.14
N SER A 218 18.72 12.87 9.66
CA SER A 218 19.89 13.30 8.89
C SER A 218 20.23 12.32 7.77
N GLY A 219 20.06 11.02 8.00
CA GLY A 219 20.46 9.98 7.06
C GLY A 219 21.95 10.00 6.70
N PRO A 220 22.42 9.11 5.83
CA PRO A 220 23.77 9.17 5.33
C PRO A 220 23.96 10.33 4.34
N PRO A 221 25.18 10.88 4.19
CA PRO A 221 25.45 11.90 3.18
C PRO A 221 25.21 11.32 1.77
N PRO A 222 24.76 12.18 0.82
CA PRO A 222 24.55 11.76 -0.56
C PRO A 222 25.83 11.17 -1.17
N ALA A 223 25.68 10.06 -1.91
CA ALA A 223 26.79 9.44 -2.62
C ALA A 223 27.29 10.34 -3.78
N GLU A 224 28.53 10.16 -4.18
CA GLU A 224 29.08 10.89 -5.33
C GLU A 224 28.40 10.52 -6.65
N ARG A 225 27.93 9.27 -6.77
CA ARG A 225 27.33 8.72 -8.00
C ARG A 225 26.01 8.00 -7.70
N VAL A 226 25.16 7.96 -8.70
CA VAL A 226 23.96 7.11 -8.71
C VAL A 226 24.40 5.64 -8.71
N ILE A 227 23.59 4.75 -8.15
CA ILE A 227 23.79 3.30 -8.17
C ILE A 227 23.94 2.84 -9.63
N SER A 228 24.91 1.96 -9.90
CA SER A 228 25.12 1.42 -11.25
C SER A 228 24.06 0.37 -11.63
N ARG A 229 23.92 0.12 -12.92
CA ARG A 229 23.04 -0.92 -13.47
C ARG A 229 23.42 -2.32 -12.95
N GLU A 230 24.72 -2.61 -12.84
CA GLU A 230 25.23 -3.88 -12.31
C GLU A 230 24.84 -4.08 -10.82
N THR A 231 24.75 -3.00 -10.07
CA THR A 231 24.27 -3.05 -8.68
C THR A 231 22.81 -3.43 -8.63
N ILE A 232 21.95 -2.88 -9.52
CA ILE A 232 20.55 -3.26 -9.62
C ILE A 232 20.42 -4.75 -9.98
N ASP A 233 21.22 -5.25 -10.92
CA ASP A 233 21.17 -6.65 -11.34
C ASP A 233 21.54 -7.60 -10.20
N ARG A 234 22.55 -7.25 -9.41
CA ARG A 234 22.88 -7.98 -8.18
C ARG A 234 21.76 -7.91 -7.16
N THR A 235 21.19 -6.72 -6.93
CA THR A 235 20.07 -6.50 -6.02
C THR A 235 18.89 -7.39 -6.40
N ALA A 236 18.47 -7.40 -7.66
CA ALA A 236 17.37 -8.24 -8.15
C ALA A 236 17.69 -9.73 -7.97
N THR A 237 18.93 -10.16 -8.29
CA THR A 237 19.35 -11.54 -8.11
C THR A 237 19.40 -11.96 -6.63
N GLN A 238 19.77 -11.06 -5.73
CA GLN A 238 19.73 -11.31 -4.29
C GLN A 238 18.31 -11.36 -3.77
N LEU A 239 17.46 -10.42 -4.20
CA LEU A 239 16.06 -10.36 -3.82
C LEU A 239 15.30 -11.62 -4.23
N ALA A 240 15.54 -12.16 -5.43
CA ALA A 240 14.94 -13.40 -5.90
C ALA A 240 15.26 -14.62 -5.02
N LYS A 241 16.37 -14.61 -4.27
CA LYS A 241 16.73 -15.69 -3.34
C LYS A 241 15.87 -15.72 -2.07
N TYR A 242 15.22 -14.60 -1.72
CA TYR A 242 14.31 -14.54 -0.58
C TYR A 242 12.92 -15.07 -0.90
N PHE A 243 12.60 -15.24 -2.19
CA PHE A 243 11.32 -15.80 -2.59
C PHE A 243 11.25 -17.31 -2.31
N ASP A 244 10.10 -17.74 -1.81
CA ASP A 244 9.74 -19.14 -1.67
C ASP A 244 9.58 -19.76 -3.07
N ARG A 245 10.45 -20.72 -3.40
CA ARG A 245 10.49 -21.39 -4.70
C ARG A 245 9.33 -22.37 -4.93
N THR A 246 8.60 -22.70 -3.89
CA THR A 246 7.48 -23.66 -3.95
C THR A 246 6.15 -22.94 -4.03
N ARG A 247 5.96 -21.88 -3.21
CA ARG A 247 4.68 -21.19 -3.02
C ARG A 247 4.74 -19.71 -3.38
N GLY A 248 5.88 -19.22 -3.76
CA GLY A 248 6.09 -17.82 -4.08
C GLY A 248 6.02 -16.90 -2.86
N GLY A 249 6.24 -15.62 -3.12
CA GLY A 249 6.27 -14.58 -2.10
C GLY A 249 7.50 -14.62 -1.22
N ILE A 250 7.60 -13.64 -0.33
CA ILE A 250 8.69 -13.52 0.65
C ILE A 250 8.06 -13.72 2.03
N SER A 251 8.53 -14.72 2.78
CA SER A 251 8.05 -14.97 4.14
C SER A 251 8.67 -13.97 5.11
N GLY A 252 7.83 -13.28 5.86
CA GLY A 252 8.22 -12.47 7.02
C GLY A 252 8.49 -13.30 8.26
N GLY A 253 8.96 -12.67 9.33
CA GLY A 253 9.03 -13.28 10.65
C GLY A 253 7.63 -13.69 11.14
N GLY A 254 7.46 -14.93 11.58
CA GLY A 254 6.16 -15.44 11.98
C GLY A 254 5.35 -16.13 10.88
N GLY A 255 5.87 -16.20 9.64
CA GLY A 255 5.23 -16.92 8.53
C GLY A 255 4.30 -16.07 7.67
N ASN A 256 4.03 -14.81 8.03
CA ASN A 256 3.17 -13.91 7.26
C ASN A 256 3.76 -13.61 5.87
N LYS A 257 2.91 -13.56 4.84
CA LYS A 257 3.28 -13.18 3.48
C LYS A 257 2.47 -11.97 3.01
N PHE A 258 3.15 -10.89 2.69
CA PHE A 258 2.57 -9.75 1.97
C PHE A 258 2.77 -9.91 0.46
N PRO A 259 1.84 -9.40 -0.39
CA PRO A 259 2.08 -9.33 -1.83
C PRO A 259 3.33 -8.47 -2.13
N PRO A 260 4.43 -9.05 -2.66
CA PRO A 260 5.68 -8.31 -2.87
C PRO A 260 5.66 -7.58 -4.22
N SER A 261 4.64 -6.72 -4.45
CA SER A 261 4.35 -6.11 -5.75
C SER A 261 5.51 -5.28 -6.28
N MET A 262 6.17 -4.49 -5.43
CA MET A 262 7.31 -3.65 -5.85
C MET A 262 8.56 -4.48 -6.15
N ALA A 263 8.82 -5.52 -5.35
CA ALA A 263 9.88 -6.46 -5.63
C ALA A 263 9.68 -7.16 -6.98
N MET A 264 8.47 -7.62 -7.26
CA MET A 264 8.12 -8.26 -8.54
C MET A 264 8.26 -7.30 -9.73
N ASP A 265 7.88 -6.01 -9.60
CA ASP A 265 8.11 -5.00 -10.65
C ASP A 265 9.61 -4.88 -10.97
N LEU A 266 10.47 -4.75 -9.96
CA LEU A 266 11.92 -4.71 -10.16
C LEU A 266 12.45 -5.98 -10.85
N LEU A 267 12.01 -7.16 -10.39
CA LEU A 267 12.43 -8.43 -10.99
C LEU A 267 12.02 -8.54 -12.46
N LEU A 268 10.80 -8.12 -12.83
CA LEU A 268 10.34 -8.14 -14.22
C LEU A 268 11.13 -7.17 -15.11
N ARG A 269 11.49 -5.98 -14.61
CA ARG A 269 12.32 -5.01 -15.33
C ARG A 269 13.71 -5.58 -15.63
N VAL A 270 14.36 -6.14 -14.62
CA VAL A 270 15.69 -6.75 -14.79
C VAL A 270 15.59 -7.99 -15.68
N TYR A 271 14.56 -8.84 -15.54
CA TYR A 271 14.29 -9.95 -16.45
C TYR A 271 14.16 -9.49 -17.92
N HIS A 272 13.35 -8.46 -18.17
CA HIS A 272 13.12 -7.93 -19.52
C HIS A 272 14.45 -7.51 -20.19
N ARG A 273 15.35 -6.91 -19.43
CA ARG A 273 16.64 -6.42 -19.93
C ARG A 273 17.71 -7.51 -20.05
N THR A 274 17.78 -8.44 -19.08
CA THR A 274 18.87 -9.42 -18.98
C THR A 274 18.52 -10.79 -19.54
N GLY A 275 17.25 -11.14 -19.66
CA GLY A 275 16.78 -12.48 -20.01
C GLY A 275 16.97 -13.51 -18.88
N ASN A 276 17.31 -13.11 -17.66
CA ASN A 276 17.51 -14.03 -16.55
C ASN A 276 16.18 -14.68 -16.11
N ALA A 277 15.91 -15.88 -16.60
CA ALA A 277 14.66 -16.60 -16.41
C ALA A 277 14.30 -16.85 -14.93
N ASP A 278 15.29 -16.98 -14.05
CA ASP A 278 15.11 -17.19 -12.61
C ASP A 278 14.31 -16.06 -11.94
N LEU A 279 14.48 -14.82 -12.43
CA LEU A 279 13.74 -13.66 -11.93
C LEU A 279 12.26 -13.70 -12.31
N PHE A 280 11.94 -14.16 -13.52
CA PHE A 280 10.56 -14.33 -13.94
C PHE A 280 9.88 -15.53 -13.27
N GLU A 281 10.62 -16.63 -13.06
CA GLU A 281 10.09 -17.83 -12.43
C GLU A 281 9.52 -17.56 -11.05
N VAL A 282 10.25 -16.83 -10.18
CA VAL A 282 9.77 -16.51 -8.83
C VAL A 282 8.55 -15.58 -8.84
N VAL A 283 8.48 -14.67 -9.81
CA VAL A 283 7.30 -13.81 -10.00
C VAL A 283 6.10 -14.64 -10.44
N ASN A 284 6.29 -15.52 -11.43
CA ASN A 284 5.24 -16.39 -11.96
C ASN A 284 4.66 -17.32 -10.88
N ILE A 285 5.53 -17.97 -10.07
CA ILE A 285 5.10 -18.81 -8.94
C ILE A 285 4.28 -17.98 -7.96
N THR A 286 4.72 -16.76 -7.64
CA THR A 286 4.03 -15.88 -6.67
C THR A 286 2.65 -15.49 -7.16
N LEU A 287 2.53 -15.01 -8.40
CA LEU A 287 1.25 -14.61 -9.00
C LEU A 287 0.28 -15.80 -9.07
N ASP A 288 0.75 -16.99 -9.47
CA ASP A 288 -0.07 -18.19 -9.53
C ASP A 288 -0.60 -18.62 -8.17
N HIS A 289 0.23 -18.58 -7.13
CA HIS A 289 -0.19 -18.97 -5.78
C HIS A 289 -1.11 -17.96 -5.12
N MET A 290 -0.86 -16.66 -5.31
CA MET A 290 -1.78 -15.61 -4.85
C MET A 290 -3.15 -15.73 -5.53
N ALA A 291 -3.19 -15.97 -6.87
CA ALA A 291 -4.45 -16.12 -7.62
C ALA A 291 -5.27 -17.37 -7.23
N ARG A 292 -4.65 -18.35 -6.58
CA ARG A 292 -5.30 -19.58 -6.12
C ARG A 292 -5.53 -19.61 -4.62
N GLY A 293 -4.81 -18.80 -3.85
CA GLY A 293 -4.86 -18.75 -2.40
C GLY A 293 -6.14 -18.12 -1.86
N GLY A 294 -6.37 -18.27 -0.56
CA GLY A 294 -7.47 -17.60 0.13
C GLY A 294 -7.25 -16.10 0.32
N ILE A 295 -6.04 -15.59 0.07
CA ILE A 295 -5.76 -14.16 0.02
C ILE A 295 -6.56 -13.44 -1.08
N TYR A 296 -6.93 -14.14 -2.14
CA TYR A 296 -7.80 -13.66 -3.20
C TYR A 296 -9.24 -14.07 -2.92
N ASP A 297 -10.17 -13.12 -2.92
CA ASP A 297 -11.60 -13.40 -2.72
C ASP A 297 -12.23 -14.03 -3.97
N HIS A 298 -12.37 -15.34 -3.97
CA HIS A 298 -12.89 -16.11 -5.10
C HIS A 298 -14.38 -15.86 -5.42
N VAL A 299 -15.12 -15.17 -4.56
CA VAL A 299 -16.54 -14.85 -4.77
C VAL A 299 -16.72 -13.41 -5.25
N GLY A 300 -16.18 -12.44 -4.53
CA GLY A 300 -16.40 -11.02 -4.78
C GLY A 300 -15.26 -10.30 -5.48
N GLY A 301 -14.14 -10.98 -5.71
CA GLY A 301 -12.93 -10.33 -6.21
C GLY A 301 -12.18 -9.50 -5.17
N GLY A 302 -11.10 -8.88 -5.60
CA GLY A 302 -10.21 -8.14 -4.73
C GLY A 302 -9.24 -9.03 -3.96
N ILE A 303 -8.23 -8.41 -3.36
CA ILE A 303 -7.16 -9.07 -2.62
C ILE A 303 -7.18 -8.63 -1.16
N CYS A 304 -7.00 -9.55 -0.22
CA CYS A 304 -6.78 -9.22 1.18
C CYS A 304 -5.34 -8.73 1.37
N ARG A 305 -5.08 -8.00 2.46
CA ARG A 305 -3.83 -7.29 2.68
C ARG A 305 -2.61 -8.20 2.74
N TYR A 306 -2.67 -9.28 3.52
CA TYR A 306 -1.59 -10.27 3.64
C TYR A 306 -2.13 -11.62 4.06
N SER A 307 -1.35 -12.68 3.85
CA SER A 307 -1.60 -13.99 4.41
C SER A 307 -0.91 -14.14 5.77
N THR A 308 -1.60 -14.71 6.74
CA THR A 308 -1.06 -15.03 8.08
C THR A 308 -0.24 -16.31 8.09
N ASP A 309 -0.17 -17.01 6.96
CA ASP A 309 0.59 -18.26 6.77
C ASP A 309 1.51 -18.20 5.53
N GLY A 310 2.34 -19.23 5.40
CA GLY A 310 3.27 -19.36 4.27
C GLY A 310 2.64 -19.91 2.99
N GLU A 311 1.34 -20.22 2.96
CA GLU A 311 0.66 -20.94 1.88
C GLU A 311 -0.29 -20.07 1.06
N TRP A 312 -0.48 -18.80 1.45
CA TRP A 312 -1.47 -17.88 0.92
C TRP A 312 -2.92 -18.28 1.23
N LEU A 313 -3.15 -19.17 2.24
CA LEU A 313 -4.46 -19.71 2.56
C LEU A 313 -5.26 -18.79 3.47
N VAL A 314 -4.71 -18.47 4.64
CA VAL A 314 -5.43 -17.71 5.68
C VAL A 314 -5.08 -16.24 5.57
N PRO A 315 -5.95 -15.39 5.01
CA PRO A 315 -5.69 -13.97 4.93
C PRO A 315 -5.96 -13.28 6.27
N HIS A 316 -5.35 -12.13 6.48
CA HIS A 316 -5.94 -11.07 7.28
C HIS A 316 -6.95 -10.36 6.39
N PHE A 317 -8.24 -10.43 6.74
CA PHE A 317 -9.34 -10.21 5.81
C PHE A 317 -9.59 -8.75 5.40
N GLU A 318 -8.83 -7.79 5.92
CA GLU A 318 -8.93 -6.39 5.47
C GLU A 318 -8.55 -6.24 3.99
N LYS A 319 -9.26 -5.35 3.27
CA LYS A 319 -9.00 -5.05 1.87
C LYS A 319 -8.70 -3.56 1.71
N MET A 320 -7.43 -3.22 1.53
CA MET A 320 -6.96 -1.84 1.40
C MET A 320 -6.94 -1.41 -0.06
N LEU A 321 -7.30 -0.17 -0.36
CA LEU A 321 -7.30 0.37 -1.73
C LEU A 321 -5.92 0.31 -2.38
N TYR A 322 -4.85 0.60 -1.63
CA TYR A 322 -3.49 0.56 -2.17
C TYR A 322 -3.03 -0.86 -2.54
N ASP A 323 -3.48 -1.89 -1.81
CA ASP A 323 -3.18 -3.29 -2.17
C ASP A 323 -3.89 -3.66 -3.47
N GLN A 324 -5.16 -3.24 -3.64
CA GLN A 324 -5.88 -3.44 -4.90
C GLN A 324 -5.11 -2.81 -6.08
N ALA A 325 -4.61 -1.59 -5.90
CA ALA A 325 -3.87 -0.85 -6.93
C ALA A 325 -2.54 -1.51 -7.30
N LEU A 326 -1.72 -1.85 -6.29
CA LEU A 326 -0.39 -2.41 -6.52
C LEU A 326 -0.46 -3.85 -7.07
N VAL A 327 -1.38 -4.66 -6.54
CA VAL A 327 -1.52 -6.06 -6.95
C VAL A 327 -2.13 -6.16 -8.34
N SER A 328 -3.18 -5.39 -8.68
CA SER A 328 -3.73 -5.39 -10.04
C SER A 328 -2.68 -4.92 -11.07
N SER A 329 -1.87 -3.91 -10.72
CA SER A 329 -0.79 -3.43 -11.59
C SER A 329 0.25 -4.51 -11.90
N ILE A 330 0.70 -5.28 -10.89
CA ILE A 330 1.70 -6.34 -11.12
C ILE A 330 1.12 -7.55 -11.85
N TYR A 331 -0.17 -7.86 -11.66
CA TYR A 331 -0.85 -8.87 -12.49
C TYR A 331 -0.91 -8.48 -13.97
N LEU A 332 -1.12 -7.19 -14.28
CA LEU A 332 -1.04 -6.69 -15.66
C LEU A 332 0.36 -6.84 -16.24
N ASP A 333 1.42 -6.56 -15.48
CA ASP A 333 2.80 -6.79 -15.92
C ASP A 333 3.07 -8.27 -16.14
N GLY A 334 2.66 -9.11 -15.22
CA GLY A 334 2.73 -10.56 -15.35
C GLY A 334 2.03 -11.07 -16.63
N TYR A 335 0.85 -10.52 -16.95
CA TYR A 335 0.14 -10.80 -18.20
C TYR A 335 0.93 -10.35 -19.43
N LEU A 336 1.47 -9.13 -19.42
CA LEU A 336 2.23 -8.60 -20.56
C LEU A 336 3.50 -9.42 -20.84
N VAL A 337 4.14 -9.98 -19.80
CA VAL A 337 5.34 -10.81 -19.93
C VAL A 337 5.00 -12.25 -20.34
N SER A 338 4.02 -12.88 -19.66
CA SER A 338 3.73 -14.31 -19.80
C SER A 338 2.66 -14.63 -20.82
N ARG A 339 1.80 -13.68 -21.14
CA ARG A 339 0.54 -13.87 -21.90
C ARG A 339 -0.43 -14.84 -21.22
N ASN A 340 -0.27 -15.12 -19.93
CA ASN A 340 -1.19 -15.92 -19.16
C ASN A 340 -2.53 -15.19 -18.95
N PRO A 341 -3.64 -15.62 -19.58
CA PRO A 341 -4.92 -14.90 -19.52
C PRO A 341 -5.51 -14.85 -18.10
N ARG A 342 -5.11 -15.76 -17.20
CA ARG A 342 -5.53 -15.75 -15.81
C ARG A 342 -5.08 -14.46 -15.11
N TYR A 343 -3.87 -13.96 -15.39
CA TYR A 343 -3.37 -12.74 -14.77
C TYR A 343 -4.18 -11.52 -15.19
N ALA A 344 -4.58 -11.45 -16.46
CA ALA A 344 -5.50 -10.42 -16.94
C ALA A 344 -6.87 -10.50 -16.23
N ALA A 345 -7.39 -11.72 -16.05
CA ALA A 345 -8.66 -11.95 -15.37
C ALA A 345 -8.61 -11.54 -13.89
N VAL A 346 -7.54 -11.87 -13.15
CA VAL A 346 -7.37 -11.44 -11.75
C VAL A 346 -7.30 -9.92 -11.64
N ALA A 347 -6.54 -9.25 -12.52
CA ALA A 347 -6.48 -7.79 -12.53
C ALA A 347 -7.86 -7.17 -12.79
N ALA A 348 -8.60 -7.70 -13.77
CA ALA A 348 -9.96 -7.26 -14.06
C ALA A 348 -10.90 -7.46 -12.86
N ASP A 349 -10.87 -8.63 -12.21
CA ASP A 349 -11.68 -8.90 -11.02
C ASP A 349 -11.37 -7.95 -9.84
N ILE A 350 -10.10 -7.57 -9.66
CA ILE A 350 -9.72 -6.58 -8.65
C ILE A 350 -10.33 -5.21 -9.01
N PHE A 351 -10.29 -4.82 -10.29
CA PHE A 351 -10.91 -3.57 -10.72
C PHE A 351 -12.43 -3.59 -10.53
N GLU A 352 -13.12 -4.70 -10.87
CA GLU A 352 -14.56 -4.82 -10.64
C GLU A 352 -14.92 -4.71 -9.15
N TYR A 353 -14.14 -5.33 -8.26
CA TYR A 353 -14.29 -5.15 -6.82
C TYR A 353 -14.18 -3.68 -6.42
N VAL A 354 -13.13 -2.98 -6.84
CA VAL A 354 -12.95 -1.56 -6.50
C VAL A 354 -14.09 -0.70 -7.05
N LEU A 355 -14.53 -0.95 -8.29
CA LEU A 355 -15.59 -0.17 -8.93
C LEU A 355 -16.98 -0.43 -8.32
N SER A 356 -17.23 -1.62 -7.78
CA SER A 356 -18.51 -1.99 -7.18
C SER A 356 -18.60 -1.69 -5.70
N ASP A 357 -17.49 -1.82 -4.94
CA ASP A 357 -17.51 -1.80 -3.47
C ASP A 357 -16.81 -0.57 -2.86
N LEU A 358 -15.68 -0.13 -3.46
CA LEU A 358 -14.90 1.00 -2.91
C LEU A 358 -15.12 2.32 -3.64
N ARG A 359 -15.90 2.38 -4.71
CA ARG A 359 -16.15 3.63 -5.43
C ARG A 359 -17.18 4.49 -4.69
N SER A 360 -16.77 5.74 -4.37
CA SER A 360 -17.69 6.77 -3.90
C SER A 360 -18.67 7.22 -5.00
N PRO A 361 -19.92 7.55 -4.66
CA PRO A 361 -20.85 8.20 -5.58
C PRO A 361 -20.30 9.52 -6.17
N GLU A 362 -19.42 10.20 -5.45
CA GLU A 362 -18.80 11.47 -5.86
C GLU A 362 -17.64 11.27 -6.85
N GLY A 363 -17.14 10.05 -7.04
CA GLY A 363 -16.14 9.69 -8.04
C GLY A 363 -14.80 9.20 -7.52
N GLY A 364 -14.39 9.55 -6.30
CA GLY A 364 -13.20 9.02 -5.64
C GLY A 364 -13.38 7.58 -5.15
N PHE A 365 -12.32 6.99 -4.60
CA PHE A 365 -12.34 5.64 -4.03
C PHE A 365 -12.13 5.71 -2.51
N TYR A 366 -12.95 4.97 -1.77
CA TYR A 366 -12.84 4.77 -0.33
C TYR A 366 -11.58 3.99 0.05
N SER A 367 -11.15 4.13 1.31
CA SER A 367 -9.85 3.62 1.77
C SER A 367 -9.81 2.12 1.94
N SER A 368 -10.82 1.51 2.59
CA SER A 368 -10.73 0.08 2.94
C SER A 368 -12.04 -0.55 3.36
N ARG A 369 -12.04 -1.88 3.37
CA ARG A 369 -12.96 -2.73 4.13
C ARG A 369 -12.24 -3.33 5.32
N ASP A 370 -12.94 -3.38 6.44
CA ASP A 370 -12.50 -3.98 7.68
C ASP A 370 -12.26 -5.50 7.52
N ALA A 371 -11.45 -6.08 8.38
CA ALA A 371 -11.31 -7.52 8.53
C ALA A 371 -12.55 -8.16 9.19
N ASP A 372 -13.21 -7.39 10.07
CA ASP A 372 -14.27 -7.87 10.97
C ASP A 372 -15.66 -7.65 10.41
N SER A 373 -16.54 -8.61 10.65
CA SER A 373 -17.98 -8.53 10.42
C SER A 373 -18.69 -9.05 11.66
N ASP A 374 -19.62 -8.27 12.22
CA ASP A 374 -20.27 -8.55 13.51
C ASP A 374 -19.26 -8.85 14.65
N GLY A 375 -18.12 -8.15 14.67
CA GLY A 375 -17.07 -8.30 15.68
C GLY A 375 -16.22 -9.56 15.55
N LEU A 376 -16.28 -10.27 14.42
CA LEU A 376 -15.54 -11.51 14.17
C LEU A 376 -14.79 -11.44 12.84
N GLU A 377 -13.47 -11.66 12.89
CA GLU A 377 -12.62 -11.64 11.71
C GLU A 377 -13.02 -12.70 10.70
N GLY A 378 -13.11 -12.32 9.43
CA GLY A 378 -13.37 -13.22 8.30
C GLY A 378 -14.78 -13.77 8.18
N LYS A 379 -15.69 -13.52 9.13
CA LYS A 379 -17.06 -14.07 9.16
C LYS A 379 -17.83 -13.87 7.85
N PHE A 380 -17.66 -12.75 7.20
CA PHE A 380 -18.29 -12.45 5.92
C PHE A 380 -17.84 -13.36 4.79
N TYR A 381 -16.57 -13.81 4.79
CA TYR A 381 -15.90 -14.47 3.67
C TYR A 381 -15.90 -15.98 3.72
N ILE A 382 -16.05 -16.58 4.90
CA ILE A 382 -15.95 -18.03 5.10
C ILE A 382 -17.24 -18.77 4.76
N TRP A 383 -17.10 -20.07 4.49
CA TRP A 383 -18.21 -20.94 4.10
C TRP A 383 -18.17 -22.29 4.81
N THR A 384 -19.33 -22.87 5.02
CA THR A 384 -19.50 -24.29 5.40
C THR A 384 -19.97 -25.10 4.19
N VAL A 385 -19.77 -26.42 4.20
CA VAL A 385 -20.31 -27.32 3.19
C VAL A 385 -21.83 -27.15 3.07
N ALA A 386 -22.54 -27.14 4.22
CA ALA A 386 -24.01 -27.00 4.26
C ALA A 386 -24.49 -25.70 3.58
N GLU A 387 -23.82 -24.57 3.77
CA GLU A 387 -24.17 -23.31 3.11
C GLU A 387 -24.00 -23.42 1.59
N ILE A 388 -22.87 -23.98 1.11
CA ILE A 388 -22.62 -24.13 -0.33
C ILE A 388 -23.67 -25.07 -0.96
N LEU A 389 -23.97 -26.21 -0.34
CA LEU A 389 -25.00 -27.13 -0.81
C LEU A 389 -26.39 -26.49 -0.85
N SER A 390 -26.74 -25.67 0.18
CA SER A 390 -28.02 -24.98 0.21
C SER A 390 -28.20 -23.96 -0.91
N VAL A 391 -27.09 -23.33 -1.36
CA VAL A 391 -27.10 -22.31 -2.42
C VAL A 391 -27.05 -22.93 -3.82
N LEU A 392 -26.22 -23.97 -4.01
CA LEU A 392 -25.91 -24.52 -5.32
C LEU A 392 -26.68 -25.82 -5.63
N GLY A 393 -27.28 -26.48 -4.64
CA GLY A 393 -27.82 -27.82 -4.72
C GLY A 393 -26.73 -28.89 -4.54
N GLU A 394 -27.13 -30.16 -4.40
CA GLU A 394 -26.24 -31.26 -3.99
C GLU A 394 -25.09 -31.46 -4.98
N ASP A 395 -25.39 -31.72 -6.27
CA ASP A 395 -24.37 -32.10 -7.28
C ASP A 395 -23.39 -30.97 -7.57
N GLU A 396 -23.90 -29.76 -7.85
CA GLU A 396 -23.08 -28.58 -8.12
C GLU A 396 -22.33 -28.12 -6.87
N GLY A 397 -22.95 -28.17 -5.69
CA GLY A 397 -22.34 -27.81 -4.42
C GLY A 397 -21.18 -28.74 -4.08
N GLN A 398 -21.32 -30.04 -4.24
CA GLN A 398 -20.23 -31.02 -4.03
C GLN A 398 -19.06 -30.79 -4.97
N LEU A 399 -19.34 -30.45 -6.25
CA LEU A 399 -18.28 -30.14 -7.20
C LEU A 399 -17.57 -28.83 -6.83
N CYS A 400 -18.33 -27.81 -6.41
CA CYS A 400 -17.80 -26.53 -5.91
C CYS A 400 -16.92 -26.74 -4.68
N CYS A 401 -17.36 -27.51 -3.69
CA CYS A 401 -16.57 -27.85 -2.52
C CYS A 401 -15.23 -28.53 -2.87
N LYS A 402 -15.25 -29.46 -3.81
CA LYS A 402 -14.01 -30.10 -4.30
C LYS A 402 -13.08 -29.14 -5.03
N TYR A 403 -13.63 -28.15 -5.74
CA TYR A 403 -12.84 -27.16 -6.46
C TYR A 403 -12.18 -26.15 -5.51
N TYR A 404 -12.89 -25.71 -4.50
CA TYR A 404 -12.42 -24.71 -3.52
C TYR A 404 -11.92 -25.30 -2.20
N ASP A 405 -11.68 -26.62 -2.16
CA ASP A 405 -11.16 -27.33 -0.98
C ASP A 405 -11.97 -27.10 0.30
N VAL A 406 -13.29 -27.13 0.17
CA VAL A 406 -14.24 -26.99 1.28
C VAL A 406 -14.58 -28.36 1.84
N SER A 407 -14.43 -28.55 3.14
CA SER A 407 -14.66 -29.82 3.82
C SER A 407 -15.50 -29.66 5.11
N GLU A 408 -16.08 -30.76 5.57
CA GLU A 408 -16.84 -30.80 6.84
C GLU A 408 -15.97 -30.55 8.07
N THR A 409 -14.66 -30.77 7.98
CA THR A 409 -13.72 -30.49 9.07
C THR A 409 -13.20 -29.06 9.05
N GLY A 410 -13.40 -28.34 7.95
CA GLY A 410 -12.82 -27.02 7.72
C GLY A 410 -11.35 -27.06 7.29
N ASN A 411 -10.86 -25.94 6.79
CA ASN A 411 -9.45 -25.73 6.42
C ASN A 411 -8.80 -24.57 7.17
N TRP A 412 -9.54 -23.90 8.06
CA TRP A 412 -9.03 -22.81 8.90
C TRP A 412 -9.24 -23.12 10.37
N PHE A 413 -8.16 -23.07 11.14
CA PHE A 413 -8.13 -23.25 12.58
C PHE A 413 -7.51 -22.02 13.23
N GLU A 414 -8.33 -21.23 13.89
CA GLU A 414 -7.86 -20.01 14.56
C GLU A 414 -7.08 -20.37 15.83
N ARG A 415 -5.95 -19.70 16.02
CA ARG A 415 -5.01 -19.97 17.11
C ARG A 415 -5.22 -19.09 18.35
N LEU A 416 -6.05 -18.04 18.29
CA LEU A 416 -6.10 -16.96 19.30
C LEU A 416 -7.53 -16.61 19.75
N GLY A 417 -8.28 -17.52 20.33
CA GLY A 417 -9.36 -17.24 21.31
C GLY A 417 -10.63 -16.49 20.88
N HIS A 418 -10.71 -15.90 19.69
CA HIS A 418 -11.90 -15.24 19.14
C HIS A 418 -12.60 -16.10 18.07
N ALA A 419 -12.54 -17.40 18.26
CA ALA A 419 -12.93 -18.39 17.28
C ALA A 419 -14.43 -18.34 16.94
N LEU A 420 -14.74 -18.24 15.67
CA LEU A 420 -16.06 -18.56 15.13
C LEU A 420 -16.40 -20.02 15.43
N PRO A 421 -17.58 -20.38 15.91
CA PRO A 421 -17.94 -21.76 16.21
C PRO A 421 -18.07 -22.63 14.94
N GLY A 422 -17.67 -23.89 15.03
CA GLY A 422 -17.83 -24.90 13.99
C GLY A 422 -16.73 -24.92 12.90
N PRO A 423 -16.83 -25.85 11.92
CA PRO A 423 -15.87 -25.96 10.82
C PRO A 423 -15.94 -24.75 9.91
N LYS A 424 -14.80 -24.19 9.54
CA LYS A 424 -14.65 -22.98 8.73
C LYS A 424 -13.81 -23.28 7.51
N ASN A 425 -14.25 -22.77 6.36
CA ASN A 425 -13.48 -22.90 5.14
C ASN A 425 -13.28 -21.55 4.48
N ILE A 426 -12.03 -21.27 4.17
CA ILE A 426 -11.61 -20.22 3.27
C ILE A 426 -11.51 -20.84 1.88
N LEU A 427 -12.18 -20.21 0.91
CA LEU A 427 -12.16 -20.70 -0.47
C LEU A 427 -10.75 -20.53 -1.07
N HIS A 428 -10.17 -21.60 -1.58
CA HIS A 428 -8.89 -21.58 -2.29
C HIS A 428 -8.80 -22.72 -3.28
N ILE A 429 -7.89 -22.64 -4.24
CA ILE A 429 -7.77 -23.62 -5.34
C ILE A 429 -6.49 -24.42 -5.18
N THR A 430 -6.58 -25.67 -4.78
CA THR A 430 -5.41 -26.54 -4.56
C THR A 430 -4.79 -27.05 -5.86
N LYS A 431 -5.62 -27.27 -6.90
CA LYS A 431 -5.18 -27.79 -8.22
C LYS A 431 -5.40 -26.74 -9.30
N PRO A 432 -4.47 -26.58 -10.26
CA PRO A 432 -4.73 -25.76 -11.44
C PRO A 432 -6.08 -26.10 -12.08
N PRO A 433 -6.88 -25.12 -12.55
CA PRO A 433 -8.21 -25.38 -13.12
C PRO A 433 -8.21 -26.40 -14.25
N GLU A 434 -7.19 -26.42 -15.10
CA GLU A 434 -7.05 -27.36 -16.20
C GLU A 434 -6.87 -28.82 -15.70
N ALA A 435 -6.09 -28.96 -14.62
CA ALA A 435 -5.89 -30.27 -13.97
C ALA A 435 -7.16 -30.74 -13.26
N PHE A 436 -7.89 -29.82 -12.61
CA PHE A 436 -9.18 -30.12 -12.00
C PHE A 436 -10.22 -30.51 -13.06
N ALA A 437 -10.36 -29.77 -14.15
CA ALA A 437 -11.27 -30.05 -15.24
C ALA A 437 -11.01 -31.48 -15.81
N LYS A 438 -9.73 -31.79 -16.10
CA LYS A 438 -9.32 -33.11 -16.59
C LYS A 438 -9.68 -34.22 -15.60
N LEU A 439 -9.44 -34.03 -14.30
CA LEU A 439 -9.75 -35.00 -13.23
C LEU A 439 -11.25 -35.32 -13.15
N HIS A 440 -12.09 -34.32 -13.41
CA HIS A 440 -13.56 -34.44 -13.32
C HIS A 440 -14.26 -34.62 -14.67
N GLY A 441 -13.52 -34.85 -15.75
CA GLY A 441 -14.07 -35.07 -17.08
C GLY A 441 -14.79 -33.87 -17.70
N LEU A 442 -14.40 -32.64 -17.29
CA LEU A 442 -14.96 -31.39 -17.79
C LEU A 442 -14.09 -30.80 -18.88
N ALA A 443 -14.70 -30.18 -19.89
CA ALA A 443 -13.94 -29.28 -20.75
C ALA A 443 -13.54 -27.99 -19.98
N PRO A 444 -12.39 -27.36 -20.28
CA PRO A 444 -11.98 -26.12 -19.60
C PRO A 444 -13.03 -25.01 -19.66
N GLY A 445 -13.73 -24.86 -20.78
CA GLY A 445 -14.81 -23.88 -20.92
C GLY A 445 -16.02 -24.17 -20.02
N ASP A 446 -16.36 -25.44 -19.81
CA ASP A 446 -17.46 -25.85 -18.95
C ASP A 446 -17.15 -25.57 -17.49
N LEU A 447 -15.90 -25.80 -17.04
CA LEU A 447 -15.46 -25.45 -15.70
C LEU A 447 -15.54 -23.94 -15.48
N ASN A 448 -15.07 -23.13 -16.41
CA ASN A 448 -15.14 -21.67 -16.30
C ASN A 448 -16.59 -21.17 -16.17
N ALA A 449 -17.50 -21.71 -16.98
CA ALA A 449 -18.93 -21.37 -16.89
C ALA A 449 -19.53 -21.77 -15.53
N LYS A 450 -19.17 -22.94 -14.98
CA LYS A 450 -19.59 -23.39 -13.65
C LYS A 450 -19.04 -22.46 -12.57
N VAL A 451 -17.76 -22.15 -12.57
CA VAL A 451 -17.11 -21.23 -11.62
C VAL A 451 -17.79 -19.86 -11.63
N GLN A 452 -18.09 -19.32 -12.81
CA GLN A 452 -18.81 -18.05 -12.92
C GLN A 452 -20.22 -18.15 -12.29
N SER A 453 -20.96 -19.22 -12.59
CA SER A 453 -22.29 -19.44 -11.99
C SER A 453 -22.24 -19.62 -10.47
N TRP A 454 -21.24 -20.32 -9.94
CA TRP A 454 -21.03 -20.45 -8.49
C TRP A 454 -20.73 -19.10 -7.85
N ARG A 455 -19.84 -18.31 -8.44
CA ARG A 455 -19.51 -16.95 -7.96
C ARG A 455 -20.77 -16.07 -7.85
N GLU A 456 -21.61 -16.05 -8.87
CA GLU A 456 -22.84 -15.25 -8.91
C GLU A 456 -23.83 -15.67 -7.81
N LYS A 457 -24.06 -16.99 -7.66
CA LYS A 457 -24.99 -17.52 -6.67
C LYS A 457 -24.49 -17.35 -5.23
N LEU A 458 -23.21 -17.67 -5.00
CA LEU A 458 -22.57 -17.49 -3.69
C LEU A 458 -22.45 -15.99 -3.35
N GLY A 459 -22.15 -15.13 -4.32
CA GLY A 459 -22.15 -13.69 -4.14
C GLY A 459 -23.51 -13.14 -3.73
N THR A 460 -24.59 -13.62 -4.38
CA THR A 460 -25.96 -13.25 -4.01
C THR A 460 -26.33 -13.73 -2.60
N ALA A 461 -25.87 -14.91 -2.20
CA ALA A 461 -26.09 -15.43 -0.85
C ALA A 461 -25.28 -14.63 0.19
N ARG A 462 -24.00 -14.34 -0.10
CA ARG A 462 -23.11 -13.57 0.76
C ARG A 462 -23.58 -12.13 0.98
N ALA A 463 -24.18 -11.51 -0.03
CA ALA A 463 -24.72 -10.15 0.06
C ALA A 463 -25.84 -9.98 1.12
N LYS A 464 -26.40 -11.10 1.64
CA LYS A 464 -27.37 -11.08 2.74
C LYS A 464 -26.70 -11.08 4.13
N ARG A 465 -25.41 -11.32 4.21
CA ARG A 465 -24.63 -11.26 5.45
C ARG A 465 -24.32 -9.80 5.79
N THR A 466 -24.06 -9.50 7.06
CA THR A 466 -23.54 -8.20 7.47
C THR A 466 -22.19 -7.96 6.80
N PRO A 467 -22.02 -6.91 5.96
CA PRO A 467 -20.72 -6.64 5.33
C PRO A 467 -19.70 -6.13 6.36
N PRO A 468 -18.41 -6.31 6.12
CA PRO A 468 -17.37 -5.67 6.90
C PRO A 468 -17.49 -4.14 6.89
N GLY A 469 -17.03 -3.49 7.95
CA GLY A 469 -17.01 -2.03 8.05
C GLY A 469 -16.36 -1.37 6.83
N LEU A 470 -16.96 -0.27 6.37
CA LEU A 470 -16.39 0.55 5.28
C LEU A 470 -15.71 1.78 5.88
N ASP A 471 -14.42 1.91 5.64
CA ASP A 471 -13.75 3.18 5.87
C ASP A 471 -13.96 4.10 4.67
N ASP A 472 -14.97 4.98 4.79
CA ASP A 472 -15.47 5.85 3.73
C ASP A 472 -14.69 7.15 3.55
N LYS A 473 -13.48 7.26 4.13
CA LYS A 473 -12.58 8.37 3.80
C LYS A 473 -11.90 8.15 2.45
N ILE A 474 -11.59 9.23 1.77
CA ILE A 474 -10.91 9.25 0.47
C ILE A 474 -9.55 9.88 0.67
N LEU A 475 -8.48 9.10 0.47
CA LEU A 475 -7.09 9.53 0.62
C LEU A 475 -6.49 9.85 -0.75
N THR A 476 -5.81 10.99 -0.86
CA THR A 476 -5.25 11.47 -2.14
C THR A 476 -4.19 10.51 -2.70
N ASP A 477 -3.26 10.05 -1.86
CA ASP A 477 -2.19 9.13 -2.26
C ASP A 477 -2.73 7.78 -2.75
N TRP A 478 -3.63 7.14 -2.01
CA TRP A 478 -4.18 5.84 -2.40
C TRP A 478 -5.04 5.92 -3.65
N ASN A 479 -5.77 7.02 -3.82
CA ASN A 479 -6.49 7.30 -5.06
C ASN A 479 -5.53 7.49 -6.23
N GLY A 480 -4.38 8.15 -6.02
CA GLY A 480 -3.33 8.28 -7.03
C GLY A 480 -2.84 6.93 -7.55
N LEU A 481 -2.54 5.98 -6.64
CA LEU A 481 -2.15 4.61 -7.00
C LEU A 481 -3.27 3.88 -7.78
N MET A 482 -4.52 4.01 -7.33
CA MET A 482 -5.65 3.33 -8.00
C MET A 482 -5.93 3.92 -9.38
N ILE A 483 -5.85 5.24 -9.54
CA ILE A 483 -5.94 5.92 -10.84
C ILE A 483 -4.86 5.40 -11.80
N ALA A 484 -3.60 5.27 -11.32
CA ALA A 484 -2.51 4.74 -12.12
C ALA A 484 -2.78 3.31 -12.60
N SER A 485 -3.26 2.45 -11.69
CA SER A 485 -3.54 1.05 -12.00
C SER A 485 -4.73 0.88 -12.95
N LEU A 486 -5.84 1.60 -12.73
CA LEU A 486 -7.00 1.59 -13.64
C LEU A 486 -6.63 2.11 -15.04
N ALA A 487 -5.86 3.20 -15.13
CA ALA A 487 -5.38 3.74 -16.40
C ALA A 487 -4.49 2.73 -17.15
N LYS A 488 -3.62 2.00 -16.43
CA LYS A 488 -2.84 0.90 -16.98
C LYS A 488 -3.76 -0.26 -17.44
N GLY A 489 -4.76 -0.61 -16.62
CA GLY A 489 -5.76 -1.63 -16.96
C GLY A 489 -6.52 -1.29 -18.23
N ALA A 490 -6.94 -0.04 -18.41
CA ALA A 490 -7.62 0.42 -19.62
C ALA A 490 -6.80 0.16 -20.90
N ARG A 491 -5.49 0.44 -20.85
CA ARG A 491 -4.58 0.24 -21.99
C ARG A 491 -4.28 -1.24 -22.25
N VAL A 492 -3.97 -2.00 -21.21
CA VAL A 492 -3.51 -3.40 -21.32
C VAL A 492 -4.66 -4.34 -21.66
N LEU A 493 -5.82 -4.15 -21.02
CA LEU A 493 -7.01 -4.98 -21.23
C LEU A 493 -7.89 -4.47 -22.37
N ASN A 494 -7.59 -3.29 -22.92
CA ASN A 494 -8.40 -2.59 -23.93
C ASN A 494 -9.84 -2.36 -23.46
N GLU A 495 -9.99 -1.86 -22.20
CA GLU A 495 -11.27 -1.64 -21.55
C GLU A 495 -11.43 -0.16 -21.14
N PRO A 496 -12.05 0.68 -22.01
CA PRO A 496 -12.11 2.13 -21.80
C PRO A 496 -12.77 2.59 -20.49
N ARG A 497 -13.73 1.80 -19.95
CA ARG A 497 -14.43 2.16 -18.72
C ARG A 497 -13.50 2.30 -17.49
N TYR A 498 -12.33 1.64 -17.51
CA TYR A 498 -11.32 1.82 -16.46
C TYR A 498 -10.65 3.20 -16.55
N ALA A 499 -10.37 3.69 -17.76
CA ALA A 499 -9.87 5.05 -17.94
C ALA A 499 -10.92 6.11 -17.54
N GLU A 500 -12.20 5.86 -17.84
CA GLU A 500 -13.29 6.75 -17.42
C GLU A 500 -13.43 6.79 -15.89
N ALA A 501 -13.29 5.67 -15.22
CA ALA A 501 -13.32 5.61 -13.75
C ALA A 501 -12.10 6.34 -13.15
N ALA A 502 -10.92 6.13 -13.70
CA ALA A 502 -9.70 6.84 -13.32
C ALA A 502 -9.81 8.35 -13.52
N ALA A 503 -10.37 8.80 -14.66
CA ALA A 503 -10.59 10.21 -14.96
C ALA A 503 -11.56 10.86 -13.96
N ARG A 504 -12.67 10.19 -13.64
CA ARG A 504 -13.61 10.69 -12.61
C ARG A 504 -12.93 10.82 -11.23
N ALA A 505 -12.09 9.86 -10.85
CA ALA A 505 -11.36 9.93 -9.58
C ALA A 505 -10.30 11.04 -9.60
N ALA A 506 -9.61 11.25 -10.71
CA ALA A 506 -8.66 12.36 -10.87
C ALA A 506 -9.36 13.72 -10.82
N ASP A 507 -10.48 13.89 -11.54
CA ASP A 507 -11.29 15.11 -11.48
C ASP A 507 -11.85 15.35 -10.06
N PHE A 508 -12.26 14.27 -9.34
CA PHE A 508 -12.69 14.37 -7.95
C PHE A 508 -11.57 14.93 -7.04
N VAL A 509 -10.35 14.39 -7.14
CA VAL A 509 -9.20 14.88 -6.34
C VAL A 509 -8.90 16.34 -6.66
N LEU A 510 -8.85 16.72 -7.95
CA LEU A 510 -8.57 18.09 -8.37
C LEU A 510 -9.62 19.09 -7.89
N ASN A 511 -10.90 18.68 -7.87
CA ASN A 511 -12.00 19.57 -7.51
C ASN A 511 -12.22 19.66 -5.99
N ASN A 512 -11.94 18.60 -5.21
CA ASN A 512 -12.28 18.53 -3.80
C ASN A 512 -11.06 18.50 -2.88
N LEU A 513 -9.93 17.92 -3.32
CA LEU A 513 -8.71 17.74 -2.54
C LEU A 513 -7.54 18.62 -3.02
N CYS A 514 -7.79 19.58 -3.92
CA CYS A 514 -6.80 20.58 -4.32
C CYS A 514 -7.33 21.98 -3.98
N LYS A 515 -6.61 22.69 -3.09
CA LYS A 515 -6.94 24.04 -2.66
C LYS A 515 -5.72 24.96 -2.83
N ASP A 516 -5.93 26.12 -3.45
CA ASP A 516 -4.86 27.10 -3.71
C ASP A 516 -3.61 26.51 -4.39
N GLY A 517 -3.83 25.53 -5.28
CA GLY A 517 -2.76 24.82 -6.01
C GLY A 517 -2.04 23.75 -5.21
N ARG A 518 -2.49 23.44 -4.00
CA ARG A 518 -1.90 22.43 -3.10
C ARG A 518 -2.86 21.29 -2.82
N LEU A 519 -2.33 20.08 -2.73
CA LEU A 519 -3.12 18.89 -2.37
C LEU A 519 -3.41 18.87 -0.86
N LEU A 520 -4.61 18.42 -0.54
CA LEU A 520 -5.03 17.99 0.79
C LEU A 520 -5.00 16.46 0.85
N ARG A 521 -4.86 15.92 2.07
CA ARG A 521 -4.68 14.48 2.25
C ARG A 521 -5.97 13.69 2.23
N THR A 522 -6.99 14.13 2.97
CA THR A 522 -8.20 13.34 3.24
C THR A 522 -9.47 14.10 2.94
N TYR A 523 -10.47 13.38 2.44
CA TYR A 523 -11.84 13.88 2.24
C TYR A 523 -12.85 12.90 2.80
N ARG A 524 -13.82 13.41 3.53
CA ARG A 524 -14.97 12.63 4.01
C ARG A 524 -16.18 13.54 4.22
N LYS A 525 -17.37 13.11 3.77
CA LYS A 525 -18.67 13.79 4.00
C LYS A 525 -18.63 15.30 3.68
N GLY A 526 -18.08 15.67 2.53
CA GLY A 526 -17.99 17.08 2.09
C GLY A 526 -16.86 17.88 2.72
N GLN A 527 -15.97 17.28 3.51
CA GLN A 527 -14.89 17.97 4.18
C GLN A 527 -13.51 17.44 3.73
N ALA A 528 -12.73 18.31 3.08
CA ALA A 528 -11.32 18.07 2.79
C ALA A 528 -10.46 18.65 3.92
N ARG A 529 -9.52 17.86 4.43
CA ARG A 529 -8.70 18.21 5.61
C ARG A 529 -7.25 17.78 5.41
N LEU A 530 -6.39 18.36 6.24
CA LEU A 530 -4.96 18.09 6.37
C LEU A 530 -4.16 18.42 5.10
N PRO A 531 -3.02 19.09 5.24
CA PRO A 531 -2.11 19.30 4.11
C PRO A 531 -1.60 17.97 3.57
N GLY A 532 -1.52 17.85 2.24
CA GLY A 532 -0.95 16.67 1.59
C GLY A 532 0.54 16.52 1.91
N ASN A 533 0.97 15.27 2.11
CA ASN A 533 2.37 14.87 2.23
C ASN A 533 3.00 14.61 0.85
N LEU A 534 4.28 14.35 0.79
CA LEU A 534 4.98 14.02 -0.47
C LEU A 534 4.32 12.84 -1.21
N ALA A 535 3.85 11.81 -0.49
CA ALA A 535 3.17 10.66 -1.09
C ALA A 535 1.90 11.07 -1.85
N ASP A 536 1.11 12.01 -1.32
CA ASP A 536 -0.08 12.52 -1.98
C ASP A 536 0.25 13.16 -3.34
N TYR A 537 1.32 13.92 -3.42
CA TYR A 537 1.81 14.49 -4.69
C TYR A 537 2.37 13.43 -5.62
N ALA A 538 3.27 12.58 -5.11
CA ALA A 538 3.98 11.61 -5.92
C ALA A 538 3.03 10.58 -6.58
N PHE A 539 2.10 10.01 -5.81
CA PHE A 539 1.21 8.98 -6.32
C PHE A 539 0.11 9.57 -7.21
N PHE A 540 -0.36 10.77 -6.89
CA PHE A 540 -1.33 11.43 -7.76
C PHE A 540 -0.71 11.85 -9.09
N ILE A 541 0.54 12.35 -9.11
CA ILE A 541 1.28 12.63 -10.36
C ILE A 541 1.47 11.34 -11.17
N GLU A 542 1.82 10.21 -10.54
CA GLU A 542 1.90 8.92 -11.23
C GLU A 542 0.54 8.54 -11.84
N GLY A 543 -0.55 8.76 -11.11
CA GLY A 543 -1.92 8.58 -11.59
C GLY A 543 -2.19 9.41 -12.85
N LEU A 544 -1.89 10.71 -12.80
CA LEU A 544 -2.10 11.63 -13.92
C LEU A 544 -1.27 11.27 -15.16
N LEU A 545 0.00 10.87 -14.98
CA LEU A 545 0.87 10.44 -16.07
C LEU A 545 0.34 9.17 -16.76
N ASN A 546 -0.14 8.21 -15.99
CA ASN A 546 -0.74 7.00 -16.53
C ASN A 546 -2.10 7.27 -17.19
N LEU A 547 -2.88 8.19 -16.63
CA LEU A 547 -4.17 8.59 -17.18
C LEU A 547 -4.01 9.34 -18.50
N TYR A 548 -2.98 10.22 -18.62
CA TYR A 548 -2.61 10.81 -19.89
C TYR A 548 -2.36 9.74 -20.96
N GLU A 549 -1.52 8.73 -20.68
CA GLU A 549 -1.23 7.69 -21.65
C GLU A 549 -2.45 6.81 -21.98
N ALA A 550 -3.50 6.81 -21.15
CA ALA A 550 -4.75 6.08 -21.42
C ALA A 550 -5.75 6.90 -22.24
N THR A 551 -5.73 8.24 -22.11
CA THR A 551 -6.73 9.15 -22.73
C THR A 551 -6.13 10.11 -23.74
N PHE A 552 -4.85 10.40 -23.62
CA PHE A 552 -4.11 11.46 -24.33
C PHE A 552 -4.67 12.88 -24.12
N GLU A 553 -5.43 13.10 -23.05
CA GLU A 553 -5.92 14.43 -22.68
C GLU A 553 -4.80 15.25 -22.01
N GLN A 554 -4.43 16.37 -22.66
CA GLN A 554 -3.32 17.23 -22.24
C GLN A 554 -3.46 17.76 -20.80
N LYS A 555 -4.69 17.99 -20.33
CA LYS A 555 -4.95 18.50 -18.97
C LYS A 555 -4.26 17.70 -17.87
N TRP A 556 -4.12 16.37 -18.04
CA TRP A 556 -3.49 15.51 -17.06
C TRP A 556 -1.98 15.75 -16.94
N LEU A 557 -1.31 16.01 -18.05
CA LEU A 557 0.10 16.38 -18.05
C LEU A 557 0.34 17.78 -17.48
N ASP A 558 -0.53 18.74 -17.81
CA ASP A 558 -0.42 20.11 -17.31
C ASP A 558 -0.53 20.13 -15.78
N GLU A 559 -1.48 19.38 -15.22
CA GLU A 559 -1.62 19.20 -13.77
C GLU A 559 -0.46 18.42 -13.15
N ALA A 560 0.06 17.39 -13.81
CA ALA A 560 1.22 16.65 -13.34
C ALA A 560 2.47 17.55 -13.23
N VAL A 561 2.73 18.38 -14.22
CA VAL A 561 3.84 19.36 -14.19
C VAL A 561 3.63 20.38 -13.08
N ARG A 562 2.43 20.96 -12.98
CA ARG A 562 2.09 21.94 -11.93
C ARG A 562 2.32 21.38 -10.53
N LEU A 563 1.88 20.15 -10.27
CA LEU A 563 2.05 19.48 -8.98
C LEU A 563 3.51 19.08 -8.72
N ALA A 564 4.27 18.71 -9.76
CA ALA A 564 5.69 18.42 -9.64
C ALA A 564 6.48 19.69 -9.27
N ASP A 565 6.21 20.84 -9.91
CA ASP A 565 6.81 22.12 -9.54
C ASP A 565 6.43 22.54 -8.12
N ALA A 566 5.17 22.32 -7.69
CA ALA A 566 4.72 22.59 -6.33
C ALA A 566 5.46 21.69 -5.32
N SER A 567 5.63 20.40 -5.62
CA SER A 567 6.35 19.48 -4.73
C SER A 567 7.80 19.90 -4.55
N ILE A 568 8.49 20.29 -5.60
CA ILE A 568 9.86 20.82 -5.52
C ILE A 568 9.92 22.02 -4.60
N ARG A 569 8.99 22.95 -4.76
CA ARG A 569 8.97 24.20 -3.97
C ARG A 569 8.79 23.93 -2.47
N TYR A 570 7.95 22.98 -2.08
CA TYR A 570 7.54 22.81 -0.67
C TYR A 570 8.25 21.68 0.05
N PHE A 571 8.76 20.68 -0.67
CA PHE A 571 9.29 19.48 -0.05
C PHE A 571 10.77 19.23 -0.31
N PHE A 572 11.35 19.78 -1.40
CA PHE A 572 12.73 19.46 -1.76
C PHE A 572 13.74 20.04 -0.80
N ASP A 573 14.73 19.22 -0.39
CA ASP A 573 15.86 19.64 0.41
C ASP A 573 17.04 20.00 -0.50
N GLU A 574 17.27 21.29 -0.70
CA GLU A 574 18.37 21.79 -1.55
C GLU A 574 19.75 21.43 -1.02
N ALA A 575 19.91 21.24 0.29
CA ALA A 575 21.19 20.92 0.92
C ALA A 575 21.48 19.40 0.92
N GLY A 576 20.49 18.60 1.30
CA GLY A 576 20.66 17.15 1.47
C GLY A 576 20.15 16.31 0.31
N GLY A 577 19.60 16.92 -0.70
CA GLY A 577 19.20 16.26 -1.96
C GLY A 577 17.97 15.38 -1.87
N ALA A 578 16.99 15.18 -1.95
CA ALA A 578 15.75 14.41 -1.85
C ALA A 578 14.62 15.25 -1.22
N PHE A 579 13.45 14.67 -1.17
CA PHE A 579 12.27 15.36 -0.66
C PHE A 579 12.00 14.98 0.80
N PHE A 580 11.69 15.96 1.63
CA PHE A 580 11.08 15.70 2.92
C PHE A 580 9.66 15.16 2.75
N PHE A 581 9.23 14.36 3.72
CA PHE A 581 7.88 13.78 3.71
C PHE A 581 6.79 14.84 3.91
N THR A 582 7.02 15.81 4.82
CA THR A 582 6.11 16.93 5.09
C THR A 582 6.56 18.23 4.42
N ALA A 583 5.62 19.12 4.07
CA ALA A 583 5.92 20.42 3.49
C ALA A 583 6.72 21.32 4.44
N SER A 584 7.44 22.31 3.90
CA SER A 584 8.28 23.24 4.68
C SER A 584 7.49 24.14 5.63
N ASP A 585 6.22 24.36 5.34
CA ASP A 585 5.27 25.16 6.11
C ASP A 585 4.22 24.31 6.86
N ALA A 586 4.40 22.98 6.92
CA ALA A 586 3.56 22.09 7.71
C ALA A 586 3.82 22.23 9.22
N GLU A 587 2.98 21.57 10.03
CA GLU A 587 3.18 21.45 11.48
C GLU A 587 4.60 20.98 11.80
N LYS A 588 5.23 21.61 12.77
CA LYS A 588 6.59 21.24 13.22
C LYS A 588 6.50 20.07 14.19
N LEU A 589 6.85 18.89 13.72
CA LEU A 589 7.13 17.72 14.55
C LEU A 589 8.58 17.76 15.09
N ILE A 590 8.98 16.75 15.87
CA ILE A 590 10.33 16.64 16.45
C ILE A 590 11.41 16.79 15.36
N VAL A 591 11.22 16.11 14.22
CA VAL A 591 12.05 16.21 13.02
C VAL A 591 11.20 16.10 11.76
N ARG A 592 11.73 16.56 10.63
CA ARG A 592 11.20 16.26 9.30
C ARG A 592 11.96 15.08 8.71
N SER A 593 11.26 14.02 8.36
CA SER A 593 11.85 12.84 7.72
C SER A 593 11.82 12.95 6.19
N LYS A 594 12.61 12.09 5.52
CA LYS A 594 12.55 11.93 4.07
C LYS A 594 11.82 10.64 3.65
N HIS A 595 11.39 9.82 4.60
CA HIS A 595 10.69 8.54 4.37
C HIS A 595 11.28 7.75 3.18
N PRO A 596 12.51 7.25 3.28
CA PRO A 596 13.23 6.74 2.11
C PRO A 596 12.81 5.32 1.71
N HIS A 597 12.26 4.54 2.66
CA HIS A 597 12.03 3.11 2.48
C HIS A 597 10.69 2.80 1.83
N ASP A 598 10.70 1.89 0.89
CA ASP A 598 9.49 1.23 0.41
C ASP A 598 9.00 0.24 1.48
N GLY A 599 7.69 0.14 1.67
CA GLY A 599 7.03 -0.72 2.66
C GLY A 599 5.81 -1.42 2.09
N ALA A 600 4.65 -1.39 2.77
CA ALA A 600 3.38 -1.85 2.19
C ALA A 600 2.94 -0.99 1.01
N ILE A 601 3.28 0.30 1.06
CA ILE A 601 3.19 1.26 -0.05
C ILE A 601 4.60 1.76 -0.39
N PRO A 602 4.84 2.21 -1.63
CA PRO A 602 6.15 2.75 -1.99
C PRO A 602 6.47 4.06 -1.27
N SER A 603 7.75 4.40 -1.17
CA SER A 603 8.17 5.73 -0.72
C SER A 603 7.75 6.81 -1.72
N GLY A 604 7.27 7.96 -1.21
CA GLY A 604 7.00 9.13 -2.03
C GLY A 604 8.21 9.59 -2.85
N ASN A 605 9.43 9.50 -2.27
CA ASN A 605 10.68 9.78 -3.00
C ASN A 605 10.93 8.80 -4.14
N SER A 606 10.67 7.49 -3.94
CA SER A 606 10.86 6.45 -4.95
C SER A 606 9.96 6.67 -6.17
N VAL A 607 8.68 6.94 -5.92
CA VAL A 607 7.69 7.19 -6.98
C VAL A 607 7.96 8.52 -7.67
N HIS A 608 8.27 9.56 -6.90
CA HIS A 608 8.51 10.89 -7.47
C HIS A 608 9.77 10.96 -8.32
N ALA A 609 10.81 10.18 -7.99
CA ALA A 609 11.98 10.02 -8.85
C ALA A 609 11.61 9.51 -10.25
N MET A 610 10.75 8.50 -10.35
CA MET A 610 10.24 7.99 -11.63
C MET A 610 9.37 9.03 -12.35
N ASN A 611 8.51 9.74 -11.63
CA ASN A 611 7.65 10.78 -12.23
C ASN A 611 8.47 11.91 -12.84
N LEU A 612 9.46 12.40 -12.11
CA LEU A 612 10.35 13.47 -12.60
C LEU A 612 11.15 13.02 -13.83
N LEU A 613 11.60 11.75 -13.88
CA LEU A 613 12.25 11.20 -15.08
C LEU A 613 11.32 11.16 -16.28
N ARG A 614 10.07 10.68 -16.11
CA ARG A 614 9.08 10.65 -17.18
C ARG A 614 8.77 12.06 -17.67
N LEU A 615 8.54 13.00 -16.76
CA LEU A 615 8.29 14.42 -17.10
C LEU A 615 9.53 15.07 -17.75
N ALA A 616 10.75 14.72 -17.32
CA ALA A 616 11.97 15.21 -17.94
C ALA A 616 12.08 14.78 -19.40
N VAL A 617 11.71 13.55 -19.74
CA VAL A 617 11.67 13.06 -21.13
C VAL A 617 10.58 13.72 -21.93
N LEU A 618 9.35 13.84 -21.38
CA LEU A 618 8.19 14.41 -22.07
C LEU A 618 8.37 15.89 -22.44
N PHE A 619 9.01 16.67 -21.55
CA PHE A 619 9.09 18.13 -21.67
C PHE A 619 10.52 18.69 -21.80
N ASP A 620 11.54 17.83 -21.96
CA ASP A 620 12.98 18.20 -21.92
C ASP A 620 13.36 19.02 -20.66
N ARG A 621 12.77 18.69 -19.50
CA ARG A 621 13.00 19.36 -18.22
C ARG A 621 14.28 18.82 -17.57
N LYS A 622 15.41 19.46 -17.89
CA LYS A 622 16.75 19.12 -17.33
C LYS A 622 16.82 19.30 -15.82
N ASP A 623 16.09 20.27 -15.29
CA ASP A 623 15.94 20.49 -13.84
C ASP A 623 15.27 19.31 -13.13
N PHE A 624 14.22 18.71 -13.71
CA PHE A 624 13.60 17.50 -13.16
C PHE A 624 14.57 16.32 -13.16
N ARG A 625 15.34 16.14 -14.23
CA ARG A 625 16.39 15.10 -14.28
C ARG A 625 17.46 15.33 -13.21
N ALA A 626 17.91 16.57 -13.01
CA ALA A 626 18.88 16.91 -11.97
C ALA A 626 18.35 16.67 -10.57
N LYS A 627 17.07 17.00 -10.29
CA LYS A 627 16.44 16.68 -9.00
C LYS A 627 16.35 15.18 -8.76
N THR A 628 15.99 14.40 -9.80
CA THR A 628 16.01 12.94 -9.71
C THR A 628 17.40 12.40 -9.39
N GLU A 629 18.43 12.84 -10.10
CA GLU A 629 19.79 12.42 -9.80
C GLU A 629 20.19 12.68 -8.35
N SER A 630 19.77 13.83 -7.81
CA SER A 630 19.98 14.18 -6.42
C SER A 630 19.27 13.19 -5.46
N ILE A 631 18.00 12.82 -5.73
CA ILE A 631 17.28 11.79 -4.96
C ILE A 631 18.04 10.47 -4.99
N LEU A 632 18.39 9.99 -6.18
CA LEU A 632 19.04 8.70 -6.37
C LEU A 632 20.42 8.63 -5.67
N ARG A 633 21.14 9.74 -5.62
CA ARG A 633 22.41 9.86 -4.90
C ARG A 633 22.22 9.90 -3.38
N SER A 634 21.18 10.58 -2.90
CA SER A 634 20.87 10.67 -1.47
C SER A 634 20.59 9.30 -0.84
N PHE A 635 19.95 8.39 -1.58
CA PHE A 635 19.61 7.08 -1.07
C PHE A 635 20.49 5.94 -1.58
N ALA A 636 21.52 6.22 -2.38
CA ALA A 636 22.35 5.21 -3.04
C ALA A 636 22.97 4.20 -2.06
N SER A 637 23.54 4.68 -0.95
CA SER A 637 24.19 3.82 0.05
C SER A 637 23.20 2.91 0.76
N MET A 638 22.02 3.44 1.08
CA MET A 638 20.94 2.70 1.76
C MET A 638 20.36 1.63 0.82
N ALA A 639 20.06 1.99 -0.42
CA ALA A 639 19.50 1.10 -1.42
C ALA A 639 20.46 -0.04 -1.82
N ALA A 640 21.75 0.22 -1.84
CA ALA A 640 22.77 -0.81 -2.08
C ALA A 640 22.89 -1.79 -0.91
N GLY A 641 22.65 -1.33 0.34
CA GLY A 641 22.77 -2.13 1.56
C GLY A 641 21.50 -2.89 1.94
N SER A 642 20.32 -2.45 1.48
CA SER A 642 19.00 -2.99 1.86
C SER A 642 18.12 -3.21 0.63
N PRO A 643 18.39 -4.24 -0.19
CA PRO A 643 17.70 -4.45 -1.46
C PRO A 643 16.17 -4.59 -1.35
N GLY A 644 15.66 -5.12 -0.24
CA GLY A 644 14.23 -5.32 0.00
C GLY A 644 13.52 -4.14 0.70
N ALA A 645 14.07 -2.92 0.58
CA ALA A 645 13.46 -1.72 1.13
C ALA A 645 13.53 -0.52 0.15
N PHE A 646 13.97 -0.75 -1.10
CA PHE A 646 14.16 0.28 -2.12
C PHE A 646 13.82 -0.23 -3.53
N GLU A 647 12.91 -1.18 -3.63
CA GLU A 647 12.56 -1.82 -4.91
C GLU A 647 12.02 -0.81 -5.91
N ARG A 648 11.14 0.09 -5.46
CA ARG A 648 10.55 1.12 -6.31
C ARG A 648 11.56 2.18 -6.71
N LEU A 649 12.49 2.54 -5.81
CA LEU A 649 13.61 3.43 -6.15
C LEU A 649 14.52 2.78 -7.20
N ASN A 650 14.82 1.48 -7.07
CA ASN A 650 15.64 0.75 -8.03
C ASN A 650 14.98 0.65 -9.41
N CYS A 651 13.64 0.65 -9.50
CA CYS A 651 12.92 0.80 -10.78
C CYS A 651 13.20 2.18 -11.41
N ALA A 652 13.27 3.25 -10.62
CA ALA A 652 13.64 4.58 -11.12
C ALA A 652 15.10 4.64 -11.54
N VAL A 653 16.02 3.95 -10.84
CA VAL A 653 17.43 3.83 -11.25
C VAL A 653 17.56 3.06 -12.58
N ASP A 654 16.76 1.98 -12.76
CA ASP A 654 16.73 1.23 -14.03
C ASP A 654 16.30 2.15 -15.20
N PHE A 655 15.23 2.93 -15.01
CA PHE A 655 14.78 3.92 -16.00
C PHE A 655 15.82 5.00 -16.27
N TYR A 656 16.51 5.50 -15.22
CA TYR A 656 17.53 6.55 -15.33
C TYR A 656 18.70 6.14 -16.23
N HIS A 657 19.12 4.86 -16.17
CA HIS A 657 20.23 4.32 -16.95
C HIS A 657 19.82 3.76 -18.31
N ASP A 658 18.51 3.62 -18.56
CA ASP A 658 18.05 3.02 -19.81
C ASP A 658 17.98 4.01 -20.97
N GLN A 659 17.97 3.48 -22.19
CA GLN A 659 17.58 4.22 -23.38
C GLN A 659 16.05 4.16 -23.50
N VAL A 660 15.41 5.16 -22.91
CA VAL A 660 13.93 5.23 -22.86
C VAL A 660 13.37 5.28 -24.28
N LYS A 661 12.38 4.43 -24.57
CA LYS A 661 11.66 4.51 -25.86
C LYS A 661 10.65 5.64 -25.83
N GLU A 662 10.92 6.65 -26.66
CA GLU A 662 10.10 7.86 -26.86
C GLU A 662 9.20 7.59 -28.08
N ILE A 663 7.92 7.33 -27.84
CA ILE A 663 6.98 6.93 -28.90
C ILE A 663 5.99 8.07 -29.16
N ALA A 664 6.02 8.62 -30.37
CA ALA A 664 5.03 9.61 -30.81
C ALA A 664 4.12 9.00 -31.89
N ILE A 665 2.80 9.03 -31.66
CA ILE A 665 1.78 8.51 -32.58
C ILE A 665 0.97 9.70 -33.11
N ILE A 666 1.01 9.90 -34.42
CA ILE A 666 0.31 10.99 -35.09
C ILE A 666 -0.82 10.43 -35.95
N GLY A 667 -2.05 10.79 -35.60
CA GLY A 667 -3.25 10.31 -36.29
C GLY A 667 -4.49 10.48 -35.44
N ASP A 668 -5.67 10.54 -36.05
CA ASP A 668 -6.92 10.65 -35.31
C ASP A 668 -7.24 9.35 -34.57
N LEU A 669 -7.56 9.42 -33.29
CA LEU A 669 -7.91 8.25 -32.45
C LEU A 669 -9.20 7.53 -32.90
N THR A 670 -10.03 8.17 -33.74
CA THR A 670 -11.20 7.54 -34.38
C THR A 670 -10.81 6.61 -35.53
N GLU A 671 -9.59 6.72 -36.06
CA GLU A 671 -9.07 5.88 -37.12
C GLU A 671 -8.60 4.52 -36.56
N ALA A 672 -8.97 3.43 -37.22
CA ALA A 672 -8.57 2.07 -36.84
C ALA A 672 -7.03 1.90 -36.83
N GLN A 673 -6.33 2.53 -37.78
CA GLN A 673 -4.87 2.49 -37.89
C GLN A 673 -4.18 3.13 -36.69
N THR A 674 -4.64 4.33 -36.25
CA THR A 674 -4.11 5.01 -35.05
C THR A 674 -4.32 4.16 -33.81
N ARG A 675 -5.54 3.62 -33.62
CA ARG A 675 -5.83 2.74 -32.48
C ARG A 675 -4.97 1.47 -32.47
N ALA A 676 -4.71 0.87 -33.65
CA ALA A 676 -3.83 -0.28 -33.76
C ALA A 676 -2.39 0.04 -33.33
N MET A 677 -1.86 1.23 -33.69
CA MET A 677 -0.55 1.68 -33.25
C MET A 677 -0.50 1.95 -31.76
N VAL A 678 -1.52 2.62 -31.21
CA VAL A 678 -1.62 2.85 -29.75
C VAL A 678 -1.65 1.50 -29.02
N ARG A 679 -2.47 0.56 -29.48
CA ARG A 679 -2.51 -0.79 -28.92
C ARG A 679 -1.14 -1.48 -28.98
N ALA A 680 -0.44 -1.42 -30.12
CA ALA A 680 0.89 -1.99 -30.30
C ALA A 680 1.92 -1.45 -29.29
N ALA A 681 1.81 -0.18 -28.91
CA ALA A 681 2.68 0.42 -27.92
C ALA A 681 2.42 -0.06 -26.47
N PHE A 682 1.19 -0.55 -26.16
CA PHE A 682 0.81 -0.90 -24.79
C PHE A 682 0.52 -2.40 -24.56
N ASP A 683 0.37 -3.19 -25.59
CA ASP A 683 0.09 -4.63 -25.47
C ASP A 683 1.35 -5.49 -25.23
N ARG A 684 2.48 -4.88 -24.90
CA ARG A 684 3.77 -5.54 -24.62
C ARG A 684 4.45 -4.94 -23.40
N TYR A 685 5.26 -5.74 -22.74
CA TYR A 685 6.02 -5.30 -21.58
C TYR A 685 7.21 -4.46 -22.03
N LEU A 686 7.09 -3.15 -21.94
CA LEU A 686 8.14 -2.16 -22.19
C LEU A 686 8.13 -1.18 -21.01
N PRO A 687 8.86 -1.49 -19.91
CA PRO A 687 8.74 -0.72 -18.68
C PRO A 687 9.33 0.69 -18.78
N ASN A 688 10.32 0.90 -19.67
CA ASN A 688 11.03 2.18 -19.85
C ASN A 688 10.62 2.83 -21.16
N LYS A 689 9.40 3.38 -21.20
CA LYS A 689 8.86 4.13 -22.34
C LYS A 689 8.06 5.35 -21.90
N VAL A 690 7.89 6.28 -22.80
CA VAL A 690 6.88 7.35 -22.78
C VAL A 690 6.15 7.38 -24.12
N VAL A 691 4.84 7.58 -24.09
CA VAL A 691 4.01 7.62 -25.29
C VAL A 691 3.28 8.94 -25.36
N VAL A 692 3.40 9.62 -26.50
CA VAL A 692 2.68 10.88 -26.78
C VAL A 692 1.85 10.73 -28.05
N HIS A 693 0.79 11.50 -28.14
CA HIS A 693 -0.14 11.47 -29.27
C HIS A 693 -0.51 12.88 -29.72
N ALA A 694 -0.71 13.04 -31.02
CA ALA A 694 -1.39 14.20 -31.64
C ALA A 694 -2.24 13.74 -32.82
N ALA A 695 -3.38 14.39 -33.05
CA ALA A 695 -4.26 14.05 -34.17
C ALA A 695 -3.61 14.39 -35.52
N ASP A 696 -2.82 15.45 -35.56
CA ASP A 696 -2.05 15.88 -36.71
C ASP A 696 -0.79 16.66 -36.30
N LYS A 697 0.02 17.13 -37.27
CA LYS A 697 1.19 17.95 -37.00
C LYS A 697 0.80 19.22 -36.23
N LEU A 698 1.44 19.43 -35.12
CA LEU A 698 1.27 20.63 -34.31
C LEU A 698 2.22 21.75 -34.81
N SER A 699 1.69 22.93 -35.03
CA SER A 699 2.47 24.14 -35.37
C SER A 699 3.20 24.69 -34.15
N ASP A 700 2.59 24.54 -32.99
CA ASP A 700 3.13 24.95 -31.70
C ASP A 700 2.80 23.86 -30.64
N THR A 701 3.80 23.44 -29.86
CA THR A 701 3.62 22.46 -28.82
C THR A 701 4.70 22.63 -27.75
N THR A 702 4.29 22.47 -26.50
CA THR A 702 5.20 22.41 -25.33
C THR A 702 5.89 21.05 -25.17
N MET A 703 5.49 20.04 -25.96
CA MET A 703 6.07 18.70 -25.94
C MET A 703 7.10 18.51 -27.06
N PRO A 704 8.41 18.50 -26.77
CA PRO A 704 9.45 18.33 -27.79
C PRO A 704 9.30 17.03 -28.59
N LEU A 705 8.77 15.99 -28.00
CA LEU A 705 8.56 14.69 -28.65
C LEU A 705 7.55 14.76 -29.83
N LEU A 706 6.68 15.76 -29.90
CA LEU A 706 5.74 15.99 -30.99
C LEU A 706 6.26 16.98 -32.05
N MET A 707 7.32 17.72 -31.71
CA MET A 707 7.81 18.79 -32.56
C MET A 707 8.29 18.25 -33.93
N GLY A 708 7.79 18.83 -34.99
CA GLY A 708 8.17 18.47 -36.37
C GLY A 708 7.60 17.13 -36.88
N LYS A 709 6.87 16.37 -36.04
CA LYS A 709 6.26 15.10 -36.43
C LYS A 709 4.85 15.33 -37.02
N GLY A 710 4.52 14.56 -38.07
CA GLY A 710 3.25 14.65 -38.75
C GLY A 710 2.88 13.35 -39.44
N ARG A 711 1.73 13.31 -40.09
CA ARG A 711 1.29 12.20 -40.93
C ARG A 711 2.14 12.07 -42.20
N ILE A 712 2.56 10.87 -42.56
CA ILE A 712 3.25 10.59 -43.81
C ILE A 712 2.24 10.11 -44.85
N GLY A 713 2.16 10.80 -46.00
CA GLY A 713 1.20 10.45 -47.04
C GLY A 713 -0.26 10.52 -46.60
N GLY A 714 -0.58 11.30 -45.55
CA GLY A 714 -1.92 11.37 -44.96
C GLY A 714 -2.28 10.21 -44.04
N GLN A 715 -1.38 9.24 -43.85
CA GLN A 715 -1.60 8.06 -42.98
C GLN A 715 -1.20 8.32 -41.55
N SER A 716 -1.83 7.61 -40.60
CA SER A 716 -1.37 7.57 -39.21
C SER A 716 0.08 7.10 -39.16
N THR A 717 0.91 7.80 -38.39
CA THR A 717 2.36 7.60 -38.39
C THR A 717 2.90 7.47 -36.96
N ALA A 718 3.73 6.49 -36.71
CA ALA A 718 4.44 6.34 -35.46
C ALA A 718 5.94 6.66 -35.63
N TYR A 719 6.50 7.33 -34.62
CA TYR A 719 7.91 7.66 -34.50
C TYR A 719 8.44 7.03 -33.21
N VAL A 720 9.48 6.22 -33.31
CA VAL A 720 10.19 5.64 -32.15
C VAL A 720 11.56 6.28 -32.07
N CYS A 721 11.82 6.97 -30.97
CA CYS A 721 13.10 7.64 -30.73
C CYS A 721 13.74 7.11 -29.44
N GLU A 722 15.05 7.21 -29.34
CA GLU A 722 15.85 6.95 -28.15
C GLU A 722 16.88 8.08 -28.01
N ASN A 723 16.88 8.78 -26.90
CA ASN A 723 17.74 9.96 -26.70
C ASN A 723 17.67 10.98 -27.87
N TYR A 724 16.44 11.30 -28.29
CA TYR A 724 16.14 12.20 -29.43
C TYR A 724 16.64 11.73 -30.80
N ARG A 725 17.15 10.51 -30.94
CA ARG A 725 17.46 9.89 -32.24
C ARG A 725 16.29 9.01 -32.64
N CYS A 726 15.60 9.38 -33.73
CA CYS A 726 14.45 8.66 -34.21
C CYS A 726 14.82 7.66 -35.28
N GLN A 727 14.20 6.47 -35.23
CA GLN A 727 14.17 5.53 -36.33
C GLN A 727 13.34 6.11 -37.49
N LEU A 728 13.36 5.45 -38.67
CA LEU A 728 12.49 5.84 -39.77
C LEU A 728 11.02 5.73 -39.32
N PRO A 729 10.20 6.76 -39.56
CA PRO A 729 8.81 6.70 -39.16
C PRO A 729 8.05 5.60 -39.93
N VAL A 730 7.09 5.00 -39.26
CA VAL A 730 6.31 3.87 -39.79
C VAL A 730 4.83 4.17 -39.82
N THR A 731 4.12 3.58 -40.81
CA THR A 731 2.70 3.82 -41.03
C THR A 731 1.83 2.59 -40.78
N SER A 732 2.39 1.51 -40.21
CA SER A 732 1.63 0.34 -39.82
C SER A 732 1.97 -0.11 -38.39
N ALA A 733 1.01 -0.76 -37.72
CA ALA A 733 1.23 -1.31 -36.38
C ALA A 733 2.29 -2.43 -36.38
N ASP A 734 2.35 -3.26 -37.44
CA ASP A 734 3.32 -4.36 -37.53
C ASP A 734 4.76 -3.84 -37.66
N GLU A 735 4.97 -2.75 -38.40
CA GLU A 735 6.28 -2.11 -38.48
C GLU A 735 6.66 -1.46 -37.15
N LEU A 736 5.70 -0.81 -36.48
CA LEU A 736 5.92 -0.27 -35.13
C LEU A 736 6.34 -1.37 -34.16
N VAL A 737 5.67 -2.52 -34.17
CA VAL A 737 6.04 -3.68 -33.35
C VAL A 737 7.49 -4.09 -33.57
N LYS A 738 7.94 -4.20 -34.82
CA LYS A 738 9.34 -4.54 -35.14
C LYS A 738 10.34 -3.53 -34.56
N GLN A 739 10.01 -2.23 -34.60
CA GLN A 739 10.86 -1.19 -34.01
C GLN A 739 10.87 -1.25 -32.48
N LEU A 740 9.74 -1.58 -31.85
CA LEU A 740 9.64 -1.71 -30.40
C LEU A 740 10.38 -2.94 -29.86
N GLU A 741 10.43 -4.02 -30.64
CA GLU A 741 11.13 -5.28 -30.32
C GLU A 741 12.61 -5.29 -30.73
N ALA A 742 13.01 -4.35 -31.58
CA ALA A 742 14.42 -4.25 -31.95
C ALA A 742 15.28 -4.01 -30.72
N LYS A 743 16.37 -4.80 -30.58
CA LYS A 743 17.41 -4.52 -29.60
C LYS A 743 17.95 -3.11 -29.83
N GLN A 744 18.31 -2.43 -28.75
CA GLN A 744 18.79 -1.05 -28.71
C GLN A 744 19.77 -0.78 -29.87
N LEU A 745 19.62 0.38 -30.50
CA LEU A 745 20.60 0.88 -31.46
C LEU A 745 21.93 1.03 -30.71
N ASP A 746 23.00 0.41 -31.23
CA ASP A 746 24.34 0.62 -30.69
C ASP A 746 24.64 2.12 -30.67
N PRO A 747 25.27 2.66 -29.61
CA PRO A 747 25.47 4.09 -29.40
C PRO A 747 26.31 4.78 -30.47
#